data_5230b6517ee4197649b0455ccb33d912
#
_entry.id   5230b6517ee4197649b0455ccb33d912
#
_cell.length_a   1.000
_cell.length_b   1.000
_cell.length_c   1.000
_cell.angle_alpha   90.00
_cell.angle_beta   90.00
_cell.angle_gamma   90.00
#
_symmetry.space_group_name_H-M   'P 1'
#
loop_
_entity.id
_entity.type
_entity.pdbx_description
1 polymer ?
#
loop_
_entity_poly.entity_id
_entity_poly.type
_entity_poly.pdbx_seq_one_letter_code
_entity_poly.pdbx_strand_id
1 'polypeptide(L)'
;MREYRNFMTPKALSPRKGGANRIGTTESLDVMPLRYGDDPYVWACWLYYEDGMTQGEIADAMGVSRATVNSYLADAREKGIVNISLEPARLASLTIAQELKRHFGLVDCLVVPSDDNARPLIDRLGVAGAHALQKLLKSGDTLAVAWGRTILSVGEHTNIGSLQDMTVVQATGGTTASFAYTPELTASAVAQSISARCVNITAPAIVASAQMQRMLLDEPLLKEQFATLARANRIIFGISSLRPNSTIHTSGFFESVSLQQYLAKGAAGVVAGRFIDERGKPVPGPLDDRTIGISLEMLRGIGTRIAVAGGFDKVPALLAALRGGHVNVLITDAATGGGILRADGVTSLDSRLSPRQKPVSTPSSYRTHVKKFLNNPNDVVEEMLDGVVKAHGKHLQPINGSHRALVARNGPRKGKVGLVIGGGTGHEPCFIGFVGKGLADAVAVGNIFSSPPPDPIVQCAVAASGGEGVLFVYGNYAGDVMNFEMAAEIAEEQGIPIRTVVTTDDIASSPLEDKDGRRGVAGNFFIFKVAGAACDQGLTLDACEAITRKANARTFTVGVALEPCSMPQTRRHNFEIGPQDMEVGMGIHGEPGVSRERIRTADEVVDTIMDNIFKEMKAQPGDRVAVLVNSFGATPQMELYILFRRVEQRLTAKNIVIEANWIGHYCTSLDMAGASISVLHLDQQLTELLHHPCETAVLNINEHAAPRHGG
;
A
#
# COMPACT_ATOMS: atom_id res chain seq x y z
N MET A 1 18.61 -9.98 -41.93
CA MET A 1 19.48 -8.82 -41.76
C MET A 1 19.50 -8.53 -40.27
N ARG A 2 20.40 -9.05 -39.56
CA ARG A 2 21.68 -8.62 -38.99
C ARG A 2 21.59 -7.19 -38.45
N GLU A 3 21.85 -7.13 -37.12
CA GLU A 3 22.02 -5.98 -36.23
C GLU A 3 20.79 -5.69 -35.36
N TYR A 4 20.81 -6.30 -34.19
CA TYR A 4 20.48 -5.82 -32.84
C TYR A 4 20.49 -7.01 -31.87
N ARG A 5 21.68 -7.54 -31.62
CA ARG A 5 21.99 -8.35 -30.43
C ARG A 5 23.21 -7.75 -29.81
N ASN A 6 23.02 -7.12 -28.67
CA ASN A 6 23.97 -6.96 -27.57
C ASN A 6 23.48 -5.80 -26.71
N PHE A 7 22.89 -6.14 -25.56
CA PHE A 7 23.14 -5.38 -24.33
C PHE A 7 22.57 -6.16 -23.13
N MET A 8 23.52 -6.55 -22.28
CA MET A 8 23.41 -6.81 -20.84
C MET A 8 22.77 -8.10 -20.33
N THR A 9 23.57 -9.15 -20.28
CA THR A 9 23.56 -10.13 -19.19
C THR A 9 24.42 -9.60 -18.05
N PRO A 10 23.98 -9.61 -16.77
CA PRO A 10 24.88 -9.37 -15.65
C PRO A 10 25.83 -10.58 -15.50
N LYS A 11 27.12 -10.35 -15.65
CA LYS A 11 28.14 -11.33 -15.32
C LYS A 11 28.05 -11.66 -13.82
N ALA A 12 27.82 -12.94 -13.54
CA ALA A 12 28.09 -13.51 -12.24
C ALA A 12 29.55 -13.22 -11.86
N LEU A 13 29.76 -12.51 -10.77
CA LEU A 13 31.05 -12.34 -10.15
C LEU A 13 31.44 -13.69 -9.49
N SER A 14 32.32 -14.42 -10.16
CA SER A 14 33.06 -15.50 -9.53
C SER A 14 33.96 -14.94 -8.43
N PRO A 15 34.15 -15.65 -7.30
CA PRO A 15 35.06 -15.21 -6.26
C PRO A 15 36.50 -15.18 -6.81
N ARG A 16 37.07 -13.98 -6.90
CA ARG A 16 38.51 -13.82 -7.15
C ARG A 16 39.24 -14.43 -5.98
N LYS A 17 39.97 -15.53 -6.24
CA LYS A 17 41.07 -15.94 -5.40
C LYS A 17 42.12 -14.83 -5.41
N GLY A 18 42.06 -13.98 -4.38
CA GLY A 18 43.11 -13.02 -4.09
C GLY A 18 44.33 -13.77 -3.63
N GLY A 19 45.41 -13.72 -4.41
CA GLY A 19 46.68 -14.23 -4.02
C GLY A 19 47.15 -13.53 -2.75
N ALA A 20 47.54 -14.34 -1.77
CA ALA A 20 48.19 -13.90 -0.57
C ALA A 20 49.53 -13.24 -0.94
N ASN A 21 49.62 -11.92 -0.85
CA ASN A 21 50.90 -11.26 -0.68
C ASN A 21 51.34 -11.54 0.75
N ARG A 22 52.20 -12.55 0.89
CA ARG A 22 53.03 -12.73 2.07
C ARG A 22 53.97 -11.53 2.22
N ILE A 23 53.57 -10.61 3.08
CA ILE A 23 54.51 -9.71 3.74
C ILE A 23 54.97 -10.46 4.96
N GLY A 24 56.27 -10.77 4.97
CA GLY A 24 56.91 -11.55 6.00
C GLY A 24 56.94 -10.88 7.37
N THR A 25 57.35 -11.76 8.31
CA THR A 25 57.68 -11.54 9.71
C THR A 25 56.50 -11.63 10.64
N THR A 26 56.32 -12.85 11.20
CA THR A 26 55.74 -13.15 12.49
C THR A 26 56.40 -12.31 13.60
N GLU A 27 55.85 -11.13 13.85
CA GLU A 27 55.88 -10.55 15.21
C GLU A 27 54.51 -10.85 15.79
N SER A 28 54.46 -11.70 16.82
CA SER A 28 53.34 -11.86 17.72
C SER A 28 53.06 -10.52 18.31
N LEU A 29 51.98 -9.87 17.87
CA LEU A 29 51.46 -8.63 18.48
C LEU A 29 50.82 -9.03 19.83
N ASP A 30 51.65 -9.10 20.86
CA ASP A 30 51.22 -9.24 22.27
C ASP A 30 50.51 -7.97 22.78
N VAL A 31 50.19 -7.02 21.92
CA VAL A 31 49.58 -5.73 22.27
C VAL A 31 48.35 -5.46 21.37
N MET A 32 47.22 -5.28 22.02
CA MET A 32 45.97 -4.87 21.35
C MET A 32 46.17 -3.59 20.53
N PRO A 33 45.69 -3.52 19.27
CA PRO A 33 45.80 -2.32 18.45
C PRO A 33 45.12 -1.12 19.12
N LEU A 34 45.77 0.03 19.15
CA LEU A 34 45.31 1.26 19.79
C LEU A 34 43.87 1.68 19.43
N ARG A 35 43.41 1.33 18.25
CA ARG A 35 42.04 1.62 17.76
C ARG A 35 40.92 0.95 18.56
N TYR A 36 41.20 -0.09 19.32
CA TYR A 36 40.21 -0.81 20.14
C TYR A 36 40.27 -0.43 21.62
N GLY A 37 41.14 0.51 22.00
CA GLY A 37 41.42 0.84 23.40
C GLY A 37 41.98 -0.36 24.16
N ASP A 38 41.63 -0.50 25.45
CA ASP A 38 42.04 -1.63 26.30
C ASP A 38 40.89 -2.65 26.49
N ASP A 39 39.91 -2.69 25.58
CA ASP A 39 38.72 -3.54 25.74
C ASP A 39 38.76 -4.74 24.79
N PRO A 40 39.05 -5.96 25.26
CA PRO A 40 39.11 -7.16 24.45
C PRO A 40 37.75 -7.57 23.90
N TYR A 41 36.65 -7.15 24.52
CA TYR A 41 35.30 -7.41 24.03
C TYR A 41 35.01 -6.61 22.74
N VAL A 42 35.41 -5.33 22.70
CA VAL A 42 35.28 -4.47 21.52
C VAL A 42 36.15 -5.02 20.39
N TRP A 43 37.38 -5.43 20.67
CA TRP A 43 38.27 -6.00 19.66
C TRP A 43 37.75 -7.30 19.06
N ALA A 44 37.33 -8.26 19.90
CA ALA A 44 36.75 -9.51 19.43
C ALA A 44 35.46 -9.30 18.61
N CYS A 45 34.61 -8.35 19.02
CA CYS A 45 33.38 -8.02 18.33
C CYS A 45 33.65 -7.36 16.97
N TRP A 46 34.62 -6.45 16.89
CA TRP A 46 34.98 -5.81 15.62
C TRP A 46 35.46 -6.83 14.60
N LEU A 47 36.40 -7.70 14.99
CA LEU A 47 36.93 -8.77 14.12
C LEU A 47 35.83 -9.72 13.63
N TYR A 48 34.83 -9.99 14.50
CA TYR A 48 33.76 -10.91 14.17
C TYR A 48 32.68 -10.29 13.28
N TYR A 49 32.18 -9.07 13.63
CA TYR A 49 31.00 -8.47 12.98
C TYR A 49 31.35 -7.56 11.81
N GLU A 50 32.50 -6.85 11.86
CA GLU A 50 32.92 -5.93 10.80
C GLU A 50 33.92 -6.56 9.85
N ASP A 51 34.96 -7.22 10.37
CA ASP A 51 35.98 -7.84 9.53
C ASP A 51 35.58 -9.25 9.04
N GLY A 52 34.49 -9.82 9.55
CA GLY A 52 33.91 -11.10 9.12
C GLY A 52 34.77 -12.33 9.43
N MET A 53 35.67 -12.23 10.41
CA MET A 53 36.59 -13.29 10.78
C MET A 53 35.87 -14.43 11.53
N THR A 54 36.33 -15.66 11.33
CA THR A 54 35.86 -16.81 12.11
C THR A 54 36.44 -16.78 13.54
N GLN A 55 35.75 -17.41 14.48
CA GLN A 55 36.24 -17.49 15.87
C GLN A 55 37.63 -18.10 16.03
N GLY A 56 38.04 -18.96 15.09
CA GLY A 56 39.39 -19.51 15.04
C GLY A 56 40.42 -18.45 14.64
N GLU A 57 40.17 -17.74 13.56
CA GLU A 57 41.04 -16.65 13.10
C GLU A 57 41.15 -15.50 14.12
N ILE A 58 40.04 -15.21 14.84
CA ILE A 58 40.03 -14.22 15.92
C ILE A 58 40.90 -14.73 17.11
N ALA A 59 40.80 -16.01 17.44
CA ALA A 59 41.61 -16.63 18.50
C ALA A 59 43.11 -16.50 18.20
N ASP A 60 43.48 -16.79 16.94
CA ASP A 60 44.88 -16.65 16.48
C ASP A 60 45.31 -15.17 16.49
N ALA A 61 44.48 -14.24 16.02
CA ALA A 61 44.76 -12.80 15.97
C ALA A 61 44.89 -12.17 17.35
N MET A 62 44.12 -12.63 18.32
CA MET A 62 44.10 -12.12 19.70
C MET A 62 45.05 -12.86 20.64
N GLY A 63 45.70 -13.96 20.21
CA GLY A 63 46.55 -14.80 21.04
C GLY A 63 45.80 -15.54 22.18
N VAL A 64 44.54 -15.85 22.00
CA VAL A 64 43.68 -16.49 23.01
C VAL A 64 43.06 -17.79 22.50
N SER A 65 42.41 -18.55 23.36
CA SER A 65 41.69 -19.74 22.91
C SER A 65 40.36 -19.39 22.21
N ARG A 66 39.91 -20.27 21.30
CA ARG A 66 38.58 -20.14 20.67
C ARG A 66 37.43 -20.08 21.70
N ALA A 67 37.59 -20.80 22.82
CA ALA A 67 36.64 -20.75 23.93
C ALA A 67 36.61 -19.38 24.58
N THR A 68 37.76 -18.71 24.70
CA THR A 68 37.87 -17.32 25.21
C THR A 68 37.19 -16.31 24.26
N VAL A 69 37.39 -16.46 22.95
CA VAL A 69 36.68 -15.60 21.94
C VAL A 69 35.18 -15.79 22.06
N ASN A 70 34.70 -17.02 22.23
CA ASN A 70 33.27 -17.28 22.43
C ASN A 70 32.72 -16.61 23.70
N SER A 71 33.50 -16.62 24.80
CA SER A 71 33.17 -15.92 26.03
C SER A 71 33.13 -14.41 25.79
N TYR A 72 34.13 -13.83 25.11
CA TYR A 72 34.17 -12.40 24.82
C TYR A 72 32.95 -11.94 23.98
N LEU A 73 32.55 -12.71 22.95
CA LEU A 73 31.38 -12.41 22.13
C LEU A 73 30.06 -12.59 22.92
N ALA A 74 29.99 -13.54 23.84
CA ALA A 74 28.83 -13.74 24.70
C ALA A 74 28.71 -12.63 25.75
N ASP A 75 29.81 -12.31 26.44
CA ASP A 75 29.88 -11.26 27.45
C ASP A 75 29.64 -9.88 26.85
N ALA A 76 30.14 -9.62 25.63
CA ALA A 76 29.90 -8.37 24.91
C ALA A 76 28.40 -8.15 24.63
N ARG A 77 27.66 -9.21 24.33
CA ARG A 77 26.19 -9.16 24.17
C ARG A 77 25.50 -8.95 25.51
N GLU A 78 25.97 -9.61 26.57
CA GLU A 78 25.40 -9.48 27.90
C GLU A 78 25.64 -8.08 28.48
N LYS A 79 26.82 -7.49 28.24
CA LYS A 79 27.20 -6.15 28.67
C LYS A 79 26.64 -5.04 27.75
N GLY A 80 25.95 -5.40 26.66
CA GLY A 80 25.38 -4.43 25.71
C GLY A 80 26.40 -3.70 24.84
N ILE A 81 27.66 -4.18 24.76
CA ILE A 81 28.69 -3.65 23.87
C ILE A 81 28.29 -3.93 22.41
N VAL A 82 27.66 -5.08 22.14
CA VAL A 82 27.06 -5.43 20.86
C VAL A 82 25.57 -5.67 21.04
N ASN A 83 24.75 -4.95 20.29
CA ASN A 83 23.31 -5.17 20.20
C ASN A 83 22.98 -5.77 18.83
N ILE A 84 22.50 -7.02 18.82
CA ILE A 84 21.96 -7.66 17.63
C ILE A 84 20.45 -7.48 17.67
N SER A 85 19.90 -6.66 16.81
CA SER A 85 18.46 -6.49 16.63
C SER A 85 18.02 -7.20 15.36
N LEU A 86 16.99 -8.04 15.46
CA LEU A 86 16.23 -8.49 14.31
C LEU A 86 15.19 -7.42 13.99
N GLU A 87 14.97 -7.18 12.70
CA GLU A 87 13.92 -6.26 12.25
C GLU A 87 12.58 -6.64 12.89
N PRO A 88 11.92 -5.71 13.63
CA PRO A 88 10.74 -6.04 14.42
C PRO A 88 9.60 -6.68 13.60
N ALA A 89 9.40 -6.24 12.37
CA ALA A 89 8.38 -6.78 11.47
C ALA A 89 8.63 -8.25 11.10
N ARG A 90 9.90 -8.62 10.86
CA ARG A 90 10.29 -10.02 10.59
C ARG A 90 10.16 -10.89 11.82
N LEU A 91 10.55 -10.38 13.00
CA LEU A 91 10.37 -11.09 14.26
C LEU A 91 8.89 -11.31 14.57
N ALA A 92 8.05 -10.31 14.35
CA ALA A 92 6.60 -10.41 14.51
C ALA A 92 6.01 -11.49 13.58
N SER A 93 6.41 -11.50 12.31
CA SER A 93 5.96 -12.49 11.33
C SER A 93 6.34 -13.92 11.74
N LEU A 94 7.56 -14.13 12.25
CA LEU A 94 8.00 -15.43 12.75
C LEU A 94 7.21 -15.87 13.99
N THR A 95 6.95 -14.96 14.92
CA THR A 95 6.16 -15.23 16.12
C THR A 95 4.73 -15.61 15.76
N ILE A 96 4.09 -14.88 14.85
CA ILE A 96 2.73 -15.18 14.36
C ILE A 96 2.71 -16.54 13.66
N ALA A 97 3.70 -16.84 12.81
CA ALA A 97 3.79 -18.12 12.13
C ALA A 97 3.90 -19.30 13.12
N GLN A 98 4.73 -19.17 14.16
CA GLN A 98 4.86 -20.17 15.22
C GLN A 98 3.55 -20.36 16.01
N GLU A 99 2.88 -19.27 16.36
CA GLU A 99 1.61 -19.35 17.10
C GLU A 99 0.49 -19.96 16.25
N LEU A 100 0.37 -19.60 14.96
CA LEU A 100 -0.58 -20.21 14.03
C LEU A 100 -0.32 -21.71 13.90
N LYS A 101 0.95 -22.09 13.71
CA LYS A 101 1.35 -23.49 13.61
C LYS A 101 0.99 -24.29 14.87
N ARG A 102 1.28 -23.72 16.04
CA ARG A 102 0.98 -24.36 17.34
C ARG A 102 -0.52 -24.44 17.61
N HIS A 103 -1.26 -23.35 17.39
CA HIS A 103 -2.66 -23.23 17.74
C HIS A 103 -3.56 -24.12 16.87
N PHE A 104 -3.33 -24.14 15.56
CA PHE A 104 -4.11 -24.94 14.61
C PHE A 104 -3.49 -26.30 14.26
N GLY A 105 -2.35 -26.67 14.84
CA GLY A 105 -1.66 -27.94 14.55
C GLY A 105 -1.16 -28.04 13.11
N LEU A 106 -0.71 -26.92 12.51
CA LEU A 106 -0.25 -26.92 11.13
C LEU A 106 1.10 -27.65 10.97
N VAL A 107 1.29 -28.28 9.83
CA VAL A 107 2.57 -28.86 9.43
C VAL A 107 3.61 -27.75 9.28
N ASP A 108 3.23 -26.66 8.60
CA ASP A 108 4.08 -25.47 8.50
C ASP A 108 3.24 -24.19 8.28
N CYS A 109 3.88 -23.04 8.54
CA CYS A 109 3.26 -21.73 8.33
C CYS A 109 4.31 -20.69 7.92
N LEU A 110 4.05 -19.95 6.85
CA LEU A 110 4.88 -18.85 6.40
C LEU A 110 4.05 -17.56 6.46
N VAL A 111 4.56 -16.58 7.21
CA VAL A 111 3.91 -15.28 7.36
C VAL A 111 4.81 -14.21 6.78
N VAL A 112 4.33 -13.52 5.73
CA VAL A 112 5.05 -12.38 5.16
C VAL A 112 4.81 -11.13 6.02
N PRO A 113 5.81 -10.26 6.20
CA PRO A 113 5.64 -8.99 6.92
C PRO A 113 4.54 -8.14 6.30
N SER A 114 3.82 -7.36 7.10
CA SER A 114 2.78 -6.45 6.58
C SER A 114 3.37 -5.17 5.96
N ASP A 115 4.57 -4.79 6.36
CA ASP A 115 5.12 -3.46 6.16
C ASP A 115 6.01 -3.34 4.90
N ASP A 116 6.04 -4.35 4.03
CA ASP A 116 6.75 -4.26 2.75
C ASP A 116 5.88 -3.54 1.70
N ASN A 117 5.91 -2.21 1.74
CA ASN A 117 5.17 -1.33 0.83
C ASN A 117 5.73 -1.32 -0.61
N ALA A 118 6.86 -1.96 -0.87
CA ALA A 118 7.50 -1.97 -2.19
C ALA A 118 6.78 -2.88 -3.20
N ARG A 119 5.92 -3.82 -2.74
CA ARG A 119 5.20 -4.76 -3.61
C ARG A 119 3.77 -5.03 -3.12
N PRO A 120 2.80 -5.17 -4.02
CA PRO A 120 1.43 -5.56 -3.67
C PRO A 120 1.39 -6.86 -2.84
N LEU A 121 0.43 -6.98 -1.93
CA LEU A 121 0.29 -8.17 -1.08
C LEU A 121 0.18 -9.47 -1.88
N ILE A 122 -0.48 -9.42 -3.05
CA ILE A 122 -0.65 -10.59 -3.93
C ILE A 122 0.71 -11.09 -4.41
N ASP A 123 1.61 -10.20 -4.82
CA ASP A 123 2.95 -10.56 -5.31
C ASP A 123 3.82 -11.11 -4.18
N ARG A 124 3.76 -10.49 -2.99
CA ARG A 124 4.48 -10.98 -1.80
C ARG A 124 4.02 -12.38 -1.40
N LEU A 125 2.72 -12.64 -1.44
CA LEU A 125 2.15 -13.96 -1.21
C LEU A 125 2.51 -14.93 -2.35
N GLY A 126 2.58 -14.45 -3.59
CA GLY A 126 3.04 -15.21 -4.75
C GLY A 126 4.47 -15.72 -4.56
N VAL A 127 5.40 -14.81 -4.22
CA VAL A 127 6.81 -15.17 -3.91
C VAL A 127 6.90 -16.14 -2.74
N ALA A 128 6.16 -15.89 -1.67
CA ALA A 128 6.15 -16.77 -0.49
C ALA A 128 5.58 -18.17 -0.81
N GLY A 129 4.53 -18.22 -1.63
CA GLY A 129 3.93 -19.45 -2.13
C GLY A 129 4.87 -20.23 -3.04
N ALA A 130 5.58 -19.55 -3.93
CA ALA A 130 6.61 -20.15 -4.79
C ALA A 130 7.74 -20.78 -3.97
N HIS A 131 8.22 -20.06 -2.95
CA HIS A 131 9.23 -20.59 -2.02
C HIS A 131 8.72 -21.82 -1.25
N ALA A 132 7.47 -21.83 -0.83
CA ALA A 132 6.87 -23.00 -0.18
C ALA A 132 6.75 -24.19 -1.14
N LEU A 133 6.33 -23.98 -2.39
CA LEU A 133 6.31 -25.04 -3.40
C LEU A 133 7.72 -25.63 -3.63
N GLN A 134 8.74 -24.78 -3.75
CA GLN A 134 10.12 -25.23 -3.92
C GLN A 134 10.60 -26.13 -2.79
N LYS A 135 10.16 -25.87 -1.55
CA LYS A 135 10.54 -26.69 -0.39
C LYS A 135 9.69 -27.95 -0.21
N LEU A 136 8.43 -27.90 -0.62
CA LEU A 136 7.47 -28.96 -0.31
C LEU A 136 7.32 -29.98 -1.44
N LEU A 137 7.55 -29.61 -2.70
CA LEU A 137 7.39 -30.52 -3.84
C LEU A 137 8.55 -31.50 -3.93
N LYS A 138 8.23 -32.71 -4.37
CA LYS A 138 9.18 -33.79 -4.64
C LYS A 138 8.90 -34.41 -6.00
N SER A 139 9.91 -34.94 -6.65
CA SER A 139 9.75 -35.73 -7.90
C SER A 139 8.69 -36.81 -7.73
N GLY A 140 7.82 -36.95 -8.75
CA GLY A 140 6.70 -37.88 -8.73
C GLY A 140 5.44 -37.38 -8.02
N ASP A 141 5.43 -36.17 -7.46
CA ASP A 141 4.22 -35.61 -6.84
C ASP A 141 3.12 -35.29 -7.87
N THR A 142 1.90 -35.47 -7.43
CA THR A 142 0.70 -34.96 -8.13
C THR A 142 0.14 -33.78 -7.35
N LEU A 143 0.26 -32.58 -7.92
CA LEU A 143 -0.19 -31.31 -7.31
C LEU A 143 -1.55 -30.91 -7.88
N ALA A 144 -2.59 -30.92 -7.06
CA ALA A 144 -3.85 -30.28 -7.40
C ALA A 144 -3.75 -28.76 -7.26
N VAL A 145 -4.27 -28.02 -8.22
CA VAL A 145 -4.21 -26.55 -8.27
C VAL A 145 -5.62 -25.98 -8.37
N ALA A 146 -6.03 -25.22 -7.36
CA ALA A 146 -7.21 -24.38 -7.48
C ALA A 146 -6.83 -23.01 -8.08
N TRP A 147 -7.82 -22.25 -8.49
CA TRP A 147 -7.62 -21.01 -9.24
C TRP A 147 -7.71 -19.76 -8.35
N GLY A 148 -7.24 -18.64 -8.90
CA GLY A 148 -7.34 -17.32 -8.31
C GLY A 148 -6.07 -16.49 -8.47
N ARG A 149 -6.20 -15.17 -8.33
CA ARG A 149 -5.10 -14.21 -8.53
C ARG A 149 -3.83 -14.57 -7.75
N THR A 150 -4.00 -14.93 -6.48
CA THR A 150 -2.85 -15.27 -5.63
C THR A 150 -2.16 -16.57 -6.08
N ILE A 151 -2.91 -17.56 -6.55
CA ILE A 151 -2.33 -18.82 -7.02
C ILE A 151 -1.67 -18.66 -8.39
N LEU A 152 -2.24 -17.82 -9.26
CA LEU A 152 -1.59 -17.44 -10.52
C LEU A 152 -0.23 -16.77 -10.22
N SER A 153 -0.21 -15.80 -9.30
CA SER A 153 1.02 -15.13 -8.88
C SER A 153 2.05 -16.11 -8.28
N VAL A 154 1.63 -17.18 -7.59
CA VAL A 154 2.54 -18.25 -7.16
C VAL A 154 3.17 -18.94 -8.39
N GLY A 155 2.39 -19.27 -9.41
CA GLY A 155 2.89 -19.85 -10.65
C GLY A 155 3.91 -18.96 -11.36
N GLU A 156 3.61 -17.66 -11.47
CA GLU A 156 4.46 -16.66 -12.11
C GLU A 156 5.82 -16.46 -11.41
N HIS A 157 5.86 -16.61 -10.08
CA HIS A 157 7.09 -16.47 -9.29
C HIS A 157 7.80 -17.80 -9.03
N THR A 158 7.22 -18.93 -9.44
CA THR A 158 7.84 -20.25 -9.27
C THR A 158 8.80 -20.54 -10.42
N ASN A 159 9.97 -21.08 -10.10
CA ASN A 159 10.93 -21.59 -11.08
C ASN A 159 11.67 -22.78 -10.47
N ILE A 160 11.17 -23.99 -10.74
CA ILE A 160 11.72 -25.24 -10.20
C ILE A 160 12.03 -26.17 -11.38
N GLY A 161 13.26 -26.12 -11.88
CA GLY A 161 13.69 -26.91 -13.04
C GLY A 161 14.22 -28.33 -12.75
N SER A 162 14.26 -28.75 -11.49
CA SER A 162 14.97 -30.00 -11.08
C SER A 162 14.07 -31.18 -10.73
N LEU A 163 12.74 -31.01 -10.70
CA LEU A 163 11.80 -32.06 -10.34
C LEU A 163 11.41 -32.89 -11.59
N GLN A 164 11.36 -34.21 -11.42
CA GLN A 164 11.00 -35.16 -12.48
C GLN A 164 9.65 -35.81 -12.21
N ASP A 165 8.96 -36.22 -13.28
CA ASP A 165 7.69 -36.96 -13.24
C ASP A 165 6.56 -36.23 -12.47
N MET A 166 6.58 -34.90 -12.49
CA MET A 166 5.57 -34.10 -11.84
C MET A 166 4.27 -34.07 -12.67
N THR A 167 3.14 -34.13 -11.97
CA THR A 167 1.81 -33.91 -12.57
C THR A 167 1.10 -32.79 -11.83
N VAL A 168 0.63 -31.78 -12.57
CA VAL A 168 -0.31 -30.77 -12.08
C VAL A 168 -1.70 -31.14 -12.58
N VAL A 169 -2.69 -31.14 -11.70
CA VAL A 169 -4.08 -31.39 -12.04
C VAL A 169 -4.96 -30.24 -11.56
N GLN A 170 -5.82 -29.74 -12.41
CA GLN A 170 -6.80 -28.71 -12.09
C GLN A 170 -7.78 -29.23 -11.04
N ALA A 171 -8.05 -28.43 -9.98
CA ALA A 171 -8.92 -28.85 -8.87
C ALA A 171 -10.41 -28.60 -9.14
N THR A 172 -10.76 -27.70 -10.06
CA THR A 172 -12.14 -27.31 -10.39
C THR A 172 -12.29 -27.26 -11.90
N GLY A 173 -13.50 -27.47 -12.42
CA GLY A 173 -13.80 -27.29 -13.83
C GLY A 173 -13.50 -25.88 -14.33
N GLY A 174 -13.58 -25.68 -15.62
CA GLY A 174 -13.28 -24.41 -16.30
C GLY A 174 -14.35 -23.34 -16.14
N THR A 175 -14.02 -22.12 -16.55
CA THR A 175 -14.97 -21.00 -16.59
C THR A 175 -14.90 -20.28 -17.93
N THR A 176 -16.02 -19.73 -18.38
CA THR A 176 -16.11 -18.91 -19.59
C THR A 176 -15.84 -17.43 -19.33
N ALA A 177 -15.59 -17.05 -18.09
CA ALA A 177 -15.36 -15.65 -17.71
C ALA A 177 -14.01 -15.14 -18.25
N SER A 178 -14.00 -13.92 -18.76
CA SER A 178 -12.83 -13.27 -19.40
C SER A 178 -11.91 -12.59 -18.39
N PHE A 179 -11.35 -13.31 -17.43
CA PHE A 179 -10.34 -12.78 -16.53
C PHE A 179 -9.02 -13.57 -16.58
N ALA A 180 -7.91 -12.92 -16.28
CA ALA A 180 -6.57 -13.46 -16.47
C ALA A 180 -6.20 -14.65 -15.56
N TYR A 181 -7.00 -14.97 -14.55
CA TYR A 181 -6.74 -16.01 -13.55
C TYR A 181 -7.76 -17.15 -13.57
N THR A 182 -8.13 -17.62 -14.74
CA THR A 182 -9.03 -18.76 -14.91
C THR A 182 -8.41 -20.05 -14.35
N PRO A 183 -9.22 -21.08 -14.03
CA PRO A 183 -8.71 -22.37 -13.57
C PRO A 183 -7.65 -22.97 -14.48
N GLU A 184 -7.87 -22.92 -15.81
CA GLU A 184 -6.99 -23.46 -16.83
C GLU A 184 -5.65 -22.71 -16.88
N LEU A 185 -5.70 -21.37 -16.93
CA LEU A 185 -4.50 -20.53 -16.97
C LEU A 185 -3.68 -20.69 -15.70
N THR A 186 -4.34 -20.72 -14.52
CA THR A 186 -3.66 -20.88 -13.24
C THR A 186 -2.96 -22.24 -13.14
N ALA A 187 -3.65 -23.35 -13.50
CA ALA A 187 -3.03 -24.67 -13.49
C ALA A 187 -1.90 -24.78 -14.50
N SER A 188 -2.06 -24.23 -15.71
CA SER A 188 -1.04 -24.23 -16.76
C SER A 188 0.20 -23.42 -16.34
N ALA A 189 0.03 -22.24 -15.74
CA ALA A 189 1.13 -21.42 -15.26
C ALA A 189 1.95 -22.14 -14.19
N VAL A 190 1.30 -22.79 -13.21
CA VAL A 190 1.98 -23.61 -12.21
C VAL A 190 2.65 -24.80 -12.83
N ALA A 191 2.01 -25.51 -13.77
CA ALA A 191 2.62 -26.66 -14.42
C ALA A 191 3.87 -26.29 -15.22
N GLN A 192 3.80 -25.18 -15.96
CA GLN A 192 4.94 -24.69 -16.75
C GLN A 192 6.11 -24.28 -15.85
N SER A 193 5.84 -23.63 -14.71
CA SER A 193 6.87 -23.13 -13.80
C SER A 193 7.65 -24.24 -13.06
N ILE A 194 7.08 -25.47 -13.00
CA ILE A 194 7.72 -26.64 -12.39
C ILE A 194 8.00 -27.76 -13.40
N SER A 195 7.88 -27.50 -14.70
CA SER A 195 8.09 -28.46 -15.80
C SER A 195 7.26 -29.74 -15.66
N ALA A 196 6.00 -29.61 -15.20
CA ALA A 196 5.09 -30.72 -14.95
C ALA A 196 4.14 -30.99 -16.14
N ARG A 197 3.64 -32.22 -16.23
CA ARG A 197 2.49 -32.53 -17.09
C ARG A 197 1.25 -31.87 -16.49
N CYS A 198 0.48 -31.11 -17.31
CA CYS A 198 -0.76 -30.49 -16.90
C CYS A 198 -1.99 -31.33 -17.32
N VAL A 199 -2.90 -31.55 -16.38
CA VAL A 199 -4.18 -32.22 -16.60
C VAL A 199 -5.32 -31.26 -16.26
N ASN A 200 -5.98 -30.73 -17.29
CA ASN A 200 -7.11 -29.84 -17.12
C ASN A 200 -8.43 -30.63 -17.07
N ILE A 201 -9.39 -30.16 -16.26
CA ILE A 201 -10.75 -30.73 -16.23
C ILE A 201 -11.56 -30.10 -17.36
N THR A 202 -11.90 -30.91 -18.38
CA THR A 202 -12.57 -30.46 -19.61
C THR A 202 -14.08 -30.34 -19.46
N ALA A 203 -14.54 -29.75 -18.39
CA ALA A 203 -15.94 -29.48 -18.12
C ALA A 203 -16.10 -28.12 -17.41
N PRO A 204 -17.24 -27.41 -17.56
CA PRO A 204 -17.51 -26.21 -16.80
C PRO A 204 -17.51 -26.49 -15.28
N ALA A 205 -17.02 -25.54 -14.49
CA ALA A 205 -17.01 -25.65 -13.04
C ALA A 205 -18.43 -25.72 -12.45
N ILE A 206 -19.38 -25.04 -13.08
CA ILE A 206 -20.81 -25.05 -12.70
C ILE A 206 -21.63 -25.38 -13.93
N VAL A 207 -22.48 -26.38 -13.83
CA VAL A 207 -23.36 -26.82 -14.89
C VAL A 207 -24.83 -26.47 -14.60
N ALA A 208 -25.69 -26.57 -15.62
CA ALA A 208 -27.08 -26.14 -15.55
C ALA A 208 -27.94 -26.97 -14.57
N SER A 209 -27.61 -28.25 -14.37
CA SER A 209 -28.39 -29.14 -13.50
C SER A 209 -27.56 -30.27 -12.87
N ALA A 210 -28.05 -30.83 -11.78
CA ALA A 210 -27.49 -32.02 -11.14
C ALA A 210 -27.46 -33.24 -12.08
N GLN A 211 -28.40 -33.34 -13.01
CA GLN A 211 -28.44 -34.42 -14.00
C GLN A 211 -27.24 -34.25 -14.98
N MET A 212 -27.00 -33.03 -15.46
CA MET A 212 -25.86 -32.75 -16.35
C MET A 212 -24.54 -33.02 -15.66
N GLN A 213 -24.40 -32.65 -14.37
CA GLN A 213 -23.20 -32.96 -13.58
C GLN A 213 -22.94 -34.47 -13.55
N ARG A 214 -23.95 -35.29 -13.23
CA ARG A 214 -23.80 -36.74 -13.19
C ARG A 214 -23.42 -37.32 -14.53
N MET A 215 -24.08 -36.87 -15.61
CA MET A 215 -23.75 -37.31 -16.98
C MET A 215 -22.31 -37.00 -17.36
N LEU A 216 -21.83 -35.78 -17.07
CA LEU A 216 -20.47 -35.39 -17.37
C LEU A 216 -19.44 -36.16 -16.51
N LEU A 217 -19.69 -36.38 -15.23
CA LEU A 217 -18.83 -37.17 -14.38
C LEU A 217 -18.76 -38.65 -14.78
N ASP A 218 -19.76 -39.15 -15.53
CA ASP A 218 -19.76 -40.51 -16.08
C ASP A 218 -18.97 -40.65 -17.38
N GLU A 219 -18.62 -39.54 -18.06
CA GLU A 219 -17.80 -39.55 -19.25
C GLU A 219 -16.41 -40.11 -19.01
N PRO A 220 -15.90 -41.03 -19.90
CA PRO A 220 -14.61 -41.70 -19.69
C PRO A 220 -13.45 -40.74 -19.49
N LEU A 221 -13.40 -39.65 -20.28
CA LEU A 221 -12.35 -38.64 -20.19
C LEU A 221 -12.34 -37.94 -18.83
N LEU A 222 -13.52 -37.53 -18.33
CA LEU A 222 -13.65 -36.88 -17.03
C LEU A 222 -13.33 -37.85 -15.88
N LYS A 223 -13.73 -39.13 -15.99
CA LYS A 223 -13.34 -40.16 -15.03
C LYS A 223 -11.82 -40.31 -14.92
N GLU A 224 -11.08 -40.26 -16.02
CA GLU A 224 -9.62 -40.30 -16.02
C GLU A 224 -9.02 -39.08 -15.36
N GLN A 225 -9.55 -37.88 -15.66
CA GLN A 225 -9.10 -36.61 -15.06
C GLN A 225 -9.36 -36.60 -13.56
N PHE A 226 -10.54 -37.01 -13.10
CA PHE A 226 -10.86 -37.15 -11.69
C PHE A 226 -10.08 -38.27 -10.98
N ALA A 227 -9.74 -39.35 -11.67
CA ALA A 227 -8.83 -40.38 -11.16
C ALA A 227 -7.43 -39.81 -10.94
N THR A 228 -6.98 -38.87 -11.78
CA THR A 228 -5.73 -38.14 -11.56
C THR A 228 -5.84 -37.18 -10.38
N LEU A 229 -6.93 -36.45 -10.26
CA LEU A 229 -7.20 -35.57 -9.11
C LEU A 229 -7.27 -36.35 -7.79
N ALA A 230 -7.86 -37.53 -7.80
CA ALA A 230 -7.91 -38.41 -6.62
C ALA A 230 -6.54 -38.96 -6.17
N ARG A 231 -5.55 -38.99 -7.07
CA ARG A 231 -4.16 -39.35 -6.74
C ARG A 231 -3.33 -38.17 -6.24
N ALA A 232 -3.87 -36.96 -6.22
CA ALA A 232 -3.14 -35.79 -5.72
C ALA A 232 -2.70 -36.01 -4.26
N ASN A 233 -1.41 -35.88 -4.00
CA ASN A 233 -0.83 -35.93 -2.68
C ASN A 233 -0.52 -34.56 -2.11
N ARG A 234 -0.65 -33.52 -2.95
CA ARG A 234 -0.54 -32.11 -2.59
C ARG A 234 -1.61 -31.30 -3.28
N ILE A 235 -2.07 -30.24 -2.60
CA ILE A 235 -2.97 -29.25 -3.19
C ILE A 235 -2.56 -27.85 -2.79
N ILE A 236 -2.62 -26.90 -3.75
CA ILE A 236 -2.47 -25.48 -3.48
C ILE A 236 -3.75 -24.74 -3.89
N PHE A 237 -4.21 -23.84 -3.01
CA PHE A 237 -5.47 -23.13 -3.22
C PHE A 237 -5.51 -21.79 -2.49
N GLY A 238 -6.31 -20.86 -3.01
CA GLY A 238 -6.70 -19.63 -2.34
C GLY A 238 -7.94 -19.84 -1.46
N ILE A 239 -8.16 -18.90 -0.54
CA ILE A 239 -9.39 -18.82 0.26
C ILE A 239 -10.06 -17.49 -0.04
N SER A 240 -11.36 -17.50 -0.31
CA SER A 240 -12.12 -16.32 -0.66
C SER A 240 -13.09 -15.92 0.45
N SER A 241 -13.14 -14.60 0.73
CA SER A 241 -14.18 -14.01 1.57
C SER A 241 -15.50 -13.91 0.80
N LEU A 242 -16.60 -13.73 1.52
CA LEU A 242 -17.93 -13.56 0.96
C LEU A 242 -18.37 -12.08 0.93
N ARG A 243 -17.44 -11.14 1.14
CA ARG A 243 -17.72 -9.70 1.06
C ARG A 243 -17.98 -9.26 -0.39
N PRO A 244 -18.76 -8.19 -0.62
CA PRO A 244 -19.16 -7.74 -1.98
C PRO A 244 -18.00 -7.54 -2.96
N ASN A 245 -16.83 -7.09 -2.50
CA ASN A 245 -15.65 -6.86 -3.34
C ASN A 245 -14.70 -8.05 -3.45
N SER A 246 -15.13 -9.25 -3.01
CA SER A 246 -14.30 -10.45 -3.14
C SER A 246 -14.26 -10.97 -4.57
N THR A 247 -13.20 -11.70 -4.92
CA THR A 247 -13.05 -12.36 -6.23
C THR A 247 -14.26 -13.20 -6.62
N ILE A 248 -15.00 -13.75 -5.65
CA ILE A 248 -16.21 -14.55 -5.88
C ILE A 248 -17.35 -13.71 -6.47
N HIS A 249 -17.52 -12.48 -6.00
CA HIS A 249 -18.54 -11.56 -6.53
C HIS A 249 -18.11 -10.94 -7.86
N THR A 250 -16.83 -10.57 -7.99
CA THR A 250 -16.34 -9.83 -9.17
C THR A 250 -16.03 -10.74 -10.37
N SER A 251 -15.79 -12.03 -10.14
CA SER A 251 -15.45 -12.97 -11.23
C SER A 251 -16.65 -13.49 -12.03
N GLY A 252 -17.89 -13.21 -11.60
CA GLY A 252 -19.06 -13.79 -12.22
C GLY A 252 -19.13 -15.34 -12.13
N PHE A 253 -18.25 -15.96 -11.36
CA PHE A 253 -18.18 -17.42 -11.21
C PHE A 253 -19.42 -17.99 -10.53
N PHE A 254 -20.06 -17.22 -9.63
CA PHE A 254 -21.27 -17.58 -8.97
C PHE A 254 -22.40 -16.59 -9.29
N GLU A 255 -23.59 -17.09 -9.56
CA GLU A 255 -24.77 -16.26 -9.68
C GLU A 255 -25.10 -15.57 -8.34
N SER A 256 -25.40 -14.27 -8.38
CA SER A 256 -25.67 -13.46 -7.17
C SER A 256 -26.78 -14.04 -6.30
N VAL A 257 -27.83 -14.60 -6.89
CA VAL A 257 -28.95 -15.22 -6.18
C VAL A 257 -28.49 -16.46 -5.40
N SER A 258 -27.65 -17.31 -6.01
CA SER A 258 -27.10 -18.50 -5.35
C SER A 258 -26.23 -18.14 -4.18
N LEU A 259 -25.43 -17.08 -4.29
CA LEU A 259 -24.55 -16.60 -3.23
C LEU A 259 -25.33 -16.13 -1.98
N GLN A 260 -26.43 -15.39 -2.20
CA GLN A 260 -27.32 -14.95 -1.08
C GLN A 260 -27.90 -16.13 -0.29
N GLN A 261 -28.21 -17.24 -0.95
CA GLN A 261 -28.73 -18.43 -0.28
C GLN A 261 -27.66 -19.09 0.61
N TYR A 262 -26.39 -19.10 0.22
CA TYR A 262 -25.29 -19.59 1.07
C TYR A 262 -25.04 -18.67 2.26
N LEU A 263 -25.07 -17.34 2.05
CA LEU A 263 -24.96 -16.35 3.13
C LEU A 263 -26.07 -16.50 4.16
N ALA A 264 -27.32 -16.65 3.70
CA ALA A 264 -28.48 -16.87 4.59
C ALA A 264 -28.35 -18.15 5.44
N LYS A 265 -27.57 -19.14 4.98
CA LYS A 265 -27.30 -20.40 5.71
C LYS A 265 -26.00 -20.34 6.54
N GLY A 266 -25.41 -19.17 6.71
CA GLY A 266 -24.24 -18.98 7.58
C GLY A 266 -22.90 -19.32 6.92
N ALA A 267 -22.79 -19.25 5.59
CA ALA A 267 -21.50 -19.39 4.93
C ALA A 267 -20.54 -18.27 5.35
N ALA A 268 -19.32 -18.64 5.75
CA ALA A 268 -18.26 -17.74 6.21
C ALA A 268 -17.11 -17.60 5.19
N GLY A 269 -16.98 -18.55 4.26
CA GLY A 269 -15.89 -18.52 3.27
C GLY A 269 -16.05 -19.58 2.20
N VAL A 270 -15.15 -19.52 1.21
CA VAL A 270 -15.07 -20.49 0.11
C VAL A 270 -13.67 -21.07 -0.02
N VAL A 271 -13.61 -22.40 -0.09
CA VAL A 271 -12.40 -23.22 -0.28
C VAL A 271 -12.56 -24.06 -1.54
N ALA A 272 -11.70 -23.85 -2.53
CA ALA A 272 -11.73 -24.57 -3.83
C ALA A 272 -13.14 -24.66 -4.46
N GLY A 273 -13.91 -23.56 -4.41
CA GLY A 273 -15.27 -23.49 -4.95
C GLY A 273 -16.37 -24.06 -4.05
N ARG A 274 -16.06 -24.48 -2.82
CA ARG A 274 -17.04 -25.03 -1.84
C ARG A 274 -17.24 -24.07 -0.69
N PHE A 275 -18.51 -23.86 -0.29
CA PHE A 275 -18.89 -22.99 0.81
C PHE A 275 -18.75 -23.69 2.15
N ILE A 276 -18.19 -22.97 3.14
CA ILE A 276 -17.99 -23.44 4.50
C ILE A 276 -18.58 -22.45 5.52
N ASP A 277 -19.10 -22.96 6.62
CA ASP A 277 -19.54 -22.17 7.78
C ASP A 277 -18.35 -21.73 8.65
N GLU A 278 -18.58 -20.98 9.71
CA GLU A 278 -17.56 -20.49 10.66
C GLU A 278 -16.76 -21.60 11.38
N ARG A 279 -17.26 -22.84 11.36
CA ARG A 279 -16.58 -24.04 11.89
C ARG A 279 -15.88 -24.85 10.80
N GLY A 280 -15.95 -24.39 9.56
CA GLY A 280 -15.38 -25.07 8.40
C GLY A 280 -16.18 -26.27 7.90
N LYS A 281 -17.43 -26.43 8.34
CA LYS A 281 -18.34 -27.47 7.81
C LYS A 281 -18.92 -27.02 6.47
N PRO A 282 -19.20 -27.96 5.54
CA PRO A 282 -19.87 -27.66 4.29
C PRO A 282 -21.23 -26.97 4.54
N VAL A 283 -21.49 -25.88 3.81
CA VAL A 283 -22.82 -25.24 3.78
C VAL A 283 -23.52 -25.70 2.51
N PRO A 284 -24.57 -26.56 2.64
CA PRO A 284 -25.28 -27.06 1.47
C PRO A 284 -26.13 -25.99 0.81
N GLY A 285 -26.08 -25.93 -0.52
CA GLY A 285 -26.80 -24.93 -1.29
C GLY A 285 -27.05 -25.33 -2.76
N PRO A 286 -27.57 -24.43 -3.58
CA PRO A 286 -28.10 -24.75 -4.93
C PRO A 286 -27.02 -25.15 -5.95
N LEU A 287 -25.73 -24.97 -5.62
CA LEU A 287 -24.63 -25.25 -6.54
C LEU A 287 -23.89 -26.56 -6.23
N ASP A 288 -24.12 -27.19 -5.07
CA ASP A 288 -23.30 -28.33 -4.66
C ASP A 288 -23.41 -29.54 -5.58
N ASP A 289 -24.60 -29.84 -6.05
CA ASP A 289 -24.89 -30.91 -7.01
C ASP A 289 -24.76 -30.49 -8.47
N ARG A 290 -24.32 -29.26 -8.72
CA ARG A 290 -24.04 -28.69 -10.06
C ARG A 290 -22.55 -28.35 -10.25
N THR A 291 -21.75 -28.44 -9.20
CA THR A 291 -20.32 -28.07 -9.24
C THR A 291 -19.46 -29.26 -9.64
N ILE A 292 -18.65 -29.08 -10.67
CA ILE A 292 -17.62 -30.03 -11.12
C ILE A 292 -16.24 -29.57 -10.57
N GLY A 293 -15.69 -30.38 -9.68
CA GLY A 293 -14.41 -30.07 -9.01
C GLY A 293 -14.26 -30.86 -7.71
N ILE A 294 -13.15 -30.63 -7.03
CA ILE A 294 -12.80 -31.32 -5.79
C ILE A 294 -13.89 -31.13 -4.71
N SER A 295 -14.20 -32.18 -3.98
CA SER A 295 -15.02 -32.08 -2.78
C SER A 295 -14.16 -31.68 -1.56
N LEU A 296 -14.78 -31.13 -0.50
CA LEU A 296 -14.06 -30.83 0.75
C LEU A 296 -13.55 -32.12 1.44
N GLU A 297 -14.19 -33.25 1.21
CA GLU A 297 -13.77 -34.54 1.70
C GLU A 297 -12.50 -35.01 0.99
N MET A 298 -12.46 -34.97 -0.36
CA MET A 298 -11.28 -35.27 -1.15
C MET A 298 -10.12 -34.34 -0.76
N LEU A 299 -10.38 -33.04 -0.63
CA LEU A 299 -9.36 -32.05 -0.24
C LEU A 299 -8.75 -32.41 1.12
N ARG A 300 -9.56 -32.77 2.12
CA ARG A 300 -9.07 -33.18 3.44
C ARG A 300 -8.27 -34.49 3.40
N GLY A 301 -8.55 -35.35 2.43
CA GLY A 301 -7.78 -36.59 2.20
C GLY A 301 -6.37 -36.36 1.66
N ILE A 302 -6.09 -35.19 1.07
CA ILE A 302 -4.76 -34.85 0.52
C ILE A 302 -3.77 -34.57 1.67
N GLY A 303 -2.60 -35.20 1.62
CA GLY A 303 -1.59 -35.13 2.67
C GLY A 303 -1.04 -33.73 2.95
N THR A 304 -0.78 -32.94 1.91
CA THR A 304 -0.30 -31.55 2.05
C THR A 304 -1.30 -30.59 1.42
N ARG A 305 -1.88 -29.73 2.23
CA ARG A 305 -2.93 -28.78 1.86
C ARG A 305 -2.47 -27.35 2.09
N ILE A 306 -1.97 -26.72 1.02
CA ILE A 306 -1.30 -25.42 1.03
C ILE A 306 -2.33 -24.34 0.72
N ALA A 307 -2.69 -23.53 1.71
CA ALA A 307 -3.49 -22.33 1.49
C ALA A 307 -2.59 -21.10 1.36
N VAL A 308 -2.78 -20.32 0.29
CA VAL A 308 -2.11 -19.04 0.07
C VAL A 308 -3.17 -17.96 0.04
N ALA A 309 -3.32 -17.24 1.14
CA ALA A 309 -4.34 -16.22 1.26
C ALA A 309 -3.95 -15.16 2.31
N GLY A 310 -4.20 -13.90 2.00
CA GLY A 310 -3.96 -12.76 2.89
C GLY A 310 -4.93 -11.63 2.59
N GLY A 311 -4.91 -10.63 3.46
CA GLY A 311 -5.88 -9.55 3.51
C GLY A 311 -6.85 -9.74 4.68
N PHE A 312 -7.02 -8.68 5.46
CA PHE A 312 -7.79 -8.73 6.70
C PHE A 312 -9.26 -9.11 6.49
N ASP A 313 -9.82 -8.80 5.33
CA ASP A 313 -11.17 -9.19 4.91
C ASP A 313 -11.38 -10.71 4.85
N LYS A 314 -10.30 -11.48 4.72
CA LYS A 314 -10.32 -12.95 4.65
C LYS A 314 -10.17 -13.66 6.01
N VAL A 315 -9.96 -12.91 7.09
CA VAL A 315 -9.79 -13.50 8.44
C VAL A 315 -10.93 -14.47 8.80
N PRO A 316 -12.22 -14.15 8.64
CA PRO A 316 -13.29 -15.09 8.96
C PRO A 316 -13.25 -16.37 8.11
N ALA A 317 -13.01 -16.24 6.81
CA ALA A 317 -12.94 -17.37 5.88
C ALA A 317 -11.72 -18.27 6.14
N LEU A 318 -10.57 -17.67 6.43
CA LEU A 318 -9.34 -18.38 6.79
C LEU A 318 -9.49 -19.11 8.12
N LEU A 319 -10.05 -18.45 9.13
CA LEU A 319 -10.33 -19.06 10.43
C LEU A 319 -11.28 -20.27 10.29
N ALA A 320 -12.35 -20.13 9.51
CA ALA A 320 -13.26 -21.22 9.19
C ALA A 320 -12.53 -22.40 8.53
N ALA A 321 -11.69 -22.13 7.53
CA ALA A 321 -10.93 -23.17 6.83
C ALA A 321 -9.92 -23.89 7.74
N LEU A 322 -9.29 -23.17 8.66
CA LEU A 322 -8.37 -23.74 9.66
C LEU A 322 -9.11 -24.61 10.66
N ARG A 323 -10.23 -24.14 11.23
CA ARG A 323 -11.08 -24.91 12.15
C ARG A 323 -11.63 -26.19 11.51
N GLY A 324 -11.97 -26.12 10.21
CA GLY A 324 -12.45 -27.27 9.43
C GLY A 324 -11.36 -28.27 9.03
N GLY A 325 -10.08 -28.01 9.34
CA GLY A 325 -8.95 -28.86 8.97
C GLY A 325 -8.70 -28.93 7.47
N HIS A 326 -9.16 -27.94 6.70
CA HIS A 326 -8.93 -27.88 5.25
C HIS A 326 -7.53 -27.44 4.89
N VAL A 327 -6.79 -26.83 5.82
CA VAL A 327 -5.45 -26.29 5.66
C VAL A 327 -4.51 -26.97 6.64
N ASN A 328 -3.32 -27.38 6.19
CA ASN A 328 -2.23 -27.83 7.08
C ASN A 328 -0.89 -27.15 6.78
N VAL A 329 -0.80 -26.41 5.67
CA VAL A 329 0.27 -25.44 5.41
C VAL A 329 -0.37 -24.10 5.05
N LEU A 330 -0.06 -23.05 5.81
CA LEU A 330 -0.63 -21.73 5.59
C LEU A 330 0.45 -20.73 5.18
N ILE A 331 0.16 -20.00 4.11
CA ILE A 331 0.95 -18.83 3.67
C ILE A 331 0.04 -17.63 3.73
N THR A 332 0.39 -16.66 4.59
CA THR A 332 -0.43 -15.47 4.84
C THR A 332 0.43 -14.27 5.19
N ASP A 333 -0.18 -13.11 5.41
CA ASP A 333 0.50 -11.92 5.91
C ASP A 333 0.32 -11.74 7.42
N ALA A 334 1.19 -10.93 8.03
CA ALA A 334 1.22 -10.75 9.49
C ALA A 334 -0.07 -10.12 10.05
N ALA A 335 -0.71 -9.20 9.32
CA ALA A 335 -1.97 -8.59 9.74
C ALA A 335 -3.10 -9.62 9.76
N THR A 336 -3.21 -10.42 8.70
CA THR A 336 -4.18 -11.50 8.58
C THR A 336 -3.93 -12.60 9.62
N GLY A 337 -2.69 -13.06 9.75
CA GLY A 337 -2.32 -14.09 10.71
C GLY A 337 -2.58 -13.69 12.16
N GLY A 338 -2.22 -12.45 12.52
CA GLY A 338 -2.54 -11.89 13.84
C GLY A 338 -4.05 -11.73 14.05
N GLY A 339 -4.80 -11.34 13.02
CA GLY A 339 -6.26 -11.26 13.02
C GLY A 339 -6.93 -12.61 13.29
N ILE A 340 -6.45 -13.69 12.65
CA ILE A 340 -6.93 -15.07 12.85
C ILE A 340 -6.75 -15.49 14.31
N LEU A 341 -5.55 -15.32 14.88
CA LEU A 341 -5.24 -15.69 16.26
C LEU A 341 -6.10 -14.93 17.27
N ARG A 342 -6.28 -13.61 17.07
CA ARG A 342 -7.18 -12.81 17.94
C ARG A 342 -8.62 -13.23 17.82
N ALA A 343 -9.12 -13.50 16.62
CA ALA A 343 -10.49 -13.94 16.40
C ALA A 343 -10.77 -15.33 17.00
N ASP A 344 -9.73 -16.15 17.16
CA ASP A 344 -9.82 -17.47 17.83
C ASP A 344 -9.43 -17.45 19.32
N GLY A 345 -9.37 -16.25 19.93
CA GLY A 345 -9.22 -16.07 21.38
C GLY A 345 -7.77 -16.16 21.91
N VAL A 346 -6.76 -16.09 21.04
CA VAL A 346 -5.35 -16.09 21.48
C VAL A 346 -4.95 -14.70 21.96
N THR A 347 -5.09 -14.46 23.27
CA THR A 347 -4.77 -13.17 23.92
C THR A 347 -3.29 -13.02 24.27
N SER A 348 -2.53 -14.12 24.33
CA SER A 348 -1.09 -14.10 24.68
C SER A 348 -0.18 -13.59 23.54
N LEU A 349 -0.73 -13.32 22.36
CA LEU A 349 0.02 -12.86 21.19
C LEU A 349 0.65 -11.48 21.46
N ASP A 350 -0.11 -10.57 22.02
CA ASP A 350 0.32 -9.18 22.27
C ASP A 350 1.48 -9.11 23.28
N SER A 351 1.52 -10.00 24.28
CA SER A 351 2.62 -10.10 25.25
C SER A 351 3.89 -10.74 24.66
N ARG A 352 3.77 -11.56 23.61
CA ARG A 352 4.89 -12.25 22.96
C ARG A 352 5.46 -11.46 21.77
N LEU A 353 4.64 -10.62 21.14
CA LEU A 353 5.07 -9.69 20.09
C LEU A 353 5.77 -8.46 20.67
N SER A 354 5.61 -8.23 21.98
CA SER A 354 6.39 -7.21 22.69
C SER A 354 7.81 -7.70 22.90
N PRO A 355 8.86 -6.99 22.48
CA PRO A 355 10.23 -7.35 22.74
C PRO A 355 10.41 -7.50 24.25
N ARG A 356 11.02 -8.61 24.71
CA ARG A 356 11.48 -8.75 26.11
C ARG A 356 12.57 -7.71 26.37
N GLN A 357 12.17 -6.51 26.79
CA GLN A 357 13.11 -5.53 27.30
C GLN A 357 13.46 -5.87 28.76
N LYS A 358 14.74 -6.21 29.01
CA LYS A 358 15.33 -5.93 30.31
C LYS A 358 15.35 -4.40 30.48
N PRO A 359 15.05 -3.86 31.66
CA PRO A 359 15.01 -2.42 31.87
C PRO A 359 16.41 -1.82 31.72
N VAL A 360 16.70 -1.19 30.63
CA VAL A 360 17.79 -0.24 30.50
C VAL A 360 17.18 1.15 30.67
N SER A 361 17.58 1.79 31.73
CA SER A 361 17.23 3.16 32.04
C SER A 361 17.92 4.12 31.06
N THR A 362 17.19 4.56 30.04
CA THR A 362 17.47 5.78 29.30
C THR A 362 16.14 6.43 28.89
N PRO A 363 15.97 7.73 29.10
CA PRO A 363 14.72 8.40 28.82
C PRO A 363 14.65 8.74 27.33
N SER A 364 14.00 7.91 26.55
CA SER A 364 13.45 8.29 25.26
C SER A 364 12.04 7.74 25.20
N SER A 365 11.09 8.56 25.56
CA SER A 365 9.67 8.24 25.63
C SER A 365 9.00 8.41 24.28
N TYR A 366 9.37 7.66 23.25
CA TYR A 366 8.44 7.45 22.18
C TYR A 366 7.40 6.43 22.65
N ARG A 367 6.15 6.88 22.75
CA ARG A 367 5.02 6.01 23.11
C ARG A 367 4.92 4.91 22.07
N THR A 368 5.09 3.66 22.44
CA THR A 368 4.99 2.49 21.55
C THR A 368 3.59 2.33 20.93
N HIS A 369 2.58 3.02 21.45
CA HIS A 369 1.22 3.08 20.92
C HIS A 369 0.67 4.49 21.08
N VAL A 370 0.34 5.13 19.97
CA VAL A 370 -0.29 6.45 19.96
C VAL A 370 -1.78 6.31 20.28
N LYS A 371 -2.29 7.09 21.24
CA LYS A 371 -3.72 7.12 21.54
C LYS A 371 -4.47 7.89 20.45
N LYS A 372 -5.56 7.30 19.93
CA LYS A 372 -6.44 7.92 18.93
C LYS A 372 -7.89 7.73 19.33
N PHE A 373 -8.75 8.67 18.94
CA PHE A 373 -10.19 8.53 19.05
C PHE A 373 -10.70 7.64 17.93
N LEU A 374 -10.78 6.34 18.17
CA LEU A 374 -11.22 5.33 17.22
C LEU A 374 -12.15 4.35 17.93
N ASN A 375 -13.17 3.85 17.21
CA ASN A 375 -13.89 2.67 17.61
C ASN A 375 -13.15 1.42 17.09
N ASN A 376 -13.50 0.97 15.88
CA ASN A 376 -12.78 -0.10 15.22
C ASN A 376 -11.77 0.50 14.19
N PRO A 377 -10.46 0.26 14.33
CA PRO A 377 -9.47 0.78 13.40
C PRO A 377 -9.68 0.39 11.92
N ASN A 378 -10.43 -0.68 11.64
CA ASN A 378 -10.70 -1.11 10.28
C ASN A 378 -11.86 -0.36 9.63
N ASP A 379 -12.75 0.23 10.44
CA ASP A 379 -13.94 0.93 9.97
C ASP A 379 -13.75 2.46 10.04
N VAL A 380 -12.52 2.92 10.35
CA VAL A 380 -12.21 4.33 10.61
C VAL A 380 -12.58 5.25 9.44
N VAL A 381 -12.41 4.78 8.20
CA VAL A 381 -12.73 5.59 7.02
C VAL A 381 -14.23 5.70 6.83
N GLU A 382 -14.97 4.61 6.98
CA GLU A 382 -16.42 4.57 6.90
C GLU A 382 -17.06 5.43 7.99
N GLU A 383 -16.59 5.30 9.24
CA GLU A 383 -17.07 6.10 10.37
C GLU A 383 -16.75 7.59 10.19
N MET A 384 -15.56 7.92 9.70
CA MET A 384 -15.17 9.28 9.39
C MET A 384 -16.05 9.88 8.30
N LEU A 385 -16.27 9.15 7.19
CA LEU A 385 -17.11 9.62 6.08
C LEU A 385 -18.57 9.80 6.49
N ASP A 386 -19.14 8.91 7.31
CA ASP A 386 -20.47 9.08 7.89
C ASP A 386 -20.53 10.37 8.74
N GLY A 387 -19.48 10.63 9.52
CA GLY A 387 -19.35 11.87 10.28
C GLY A 387 -19.26 13.12 9.40
N VAL A 388 -18.49 13.08 8.33
CA VAL A 388 -18.35 14.17 7.36
C VAL A 388 -19.69 14.49 6.68
N VAL A 389 -20.41 13.47 6.21
CA VAL A 389 -21.72 13.65 5.57
C VAL A 389 -22.75 14.27 6.53
N LYS A 390 -22.75 13.83 7.79
CA LYS A 390 -23.60 14.42 8.82
C LYS A 390 -23.24 15.85 9.19
N ALA A 391 -21.95 16.15 9.30
CA ALA A 391 -21.47 17.50 9.67
C ALA A 391 -21.63 18.52 8.53
N HIS A 392 -21.38 18.09 7.30
CA HIS A 392 -21.28 18.97 6.13
C HIS A 392 -22.34 18.70 5.06
N GLY A 393 -23.46 18.08 5.42
CA GLY A 393 -24.56 17.73 4.52
C GLY A 393 -25.22 18.91 3.79
N LYS A 394 -24.92 20.15 4.17
CA LYS A 394 -25.33 21.35 3.42
C LYS A 394 -24.47 21.58 2.16
N HIS A 395 -23.24 21.07 2.11
CA HIS A 395 -22.30 21.23 1.01
C HIS A 395 -22.20 20.00 0.11
N LEU A 396 -22.24 18.80 0.69
CA LEU A 396 -22.01 17.54 -0.01
C LEU A 396 -22.98 16.43 0.41
N GLN A 397 -23.10 15.42 -0.43
CA GLN A 397 -23.92 14.23 -0.19
C GLN A 397 -23.31 12.98 -0.84
N PRO A 398 -23.61 11.76 -0.32
CA PRO A 398 -23.13 10.53 -0.94
C PRO A 398 -23.85 10.24 -2.26
N ILE A 399 -23.14 9.61 -3.20
CA ILE A 399 -23.68 9.16 -4.48
C ILE A 399 -24.21 7.74 -4.29
N ASN A 400 -25.47 7.49 -4.65
CA ASN A 400 -26.12 6.17 -4.57
C ASN A 400 -25.93 5.46 -3.20
N GLY A 401 -25.85 6.22 -2.12
CA GLY A 401 -25.62 5.68 -0.77
C GLY A 401 -24.17 5.25 -0.49
N SER A 402 -23.25 5.42 -1.42
CA SER A 402 -21.82 5.16 -1.23
C SER A 402 -21.14 6.37 -0.61
N HIS A 403 -20.59 6.23 0.60
CA HIS A 403 -19.78 7.29 1.21
C HIS A 403 -18.39 7.45 0.54
N ARG A 404 -17.95 6.50 -0.30
CA ARG A 404 -16.68 6.57 -1.02
C ARG A 404 -16.72 7.45 -2.27
N ALA A 405 -17.92 7.87 -2.69
CA ALA A 405 -18.15 8.82 -3.76
C ALA A 405 -19.11 9.90 -3.26
N LEU A 406 -18.63 11.14 -3.17
CA LEU A 406 -19.39 12.27 -2.66
C LEU A 406 -19.52 13.33 -3.75
N VAL A 407 -20.68 13.98 -3.81
CA VAL A 407 -20.99 15.05 -4.79
C VAL A 407 -21.47 16.31 -4.08
N ALA A 408 -21.19 17.48 -4.66
CA ALA A 408 -21.68 18.75 -4.16
C ALA A 408 -23.23 18.79 -4.14
N ARG A 409 -23.80 19.27 -3.05
CA ARG A 409 -25.26 19.28 -2.83
C ARG A 409 -26.04 19.99 -3.94
N ASN A 410 -25.44 21.03 -4.54
CA ASN A 410 -26.03 21.87 -5.57
C ASN A 410 -25.55 21.53 -6.99
N GLY A 411 -24.92 20.38 -7.17
CA GLY A 411 -24.45 19.89 -8.46
C GLY A 411 -25.32 18.76 -9.03
N PRO A 412 -25.07 18.34 -10.29
CA PRO A 412 -24.33 19.08 -11.30
C PRO A 412 -25.12 20.26 -11.86
N ARG A 413 -24.44 21.32 -12.29
CA ARG A 413 -25.09 22.44 -13.04
C ARG A 413 -25.05 22.13 -14.54
N LYS A 414 -26.19 22.18 -15.19
CA LYS A 414 -26.30 21.95 -16.63
C LYS A 414 -25.49 22.99 -17.42
N GLY A 415 -24.73 22.53 -18.40
CA GLY A 415 -23.87 23.40 -19.23
C GLY A 415 -22.56 23.81 -18.54
N LYS A 416 -22.17 23.12 -17.46
CA LYS A 416 -20.90 23.33 -16.73
C LYS A 416 -20.01 22.10 -16.85
N VAL A 417 -18.70 22.32 -17.01
CA VAL A 417 -17.67 21.27 -16.84
C VAL A 417 -17.66 20.82 -15.38
N GLY A 418 -17.77 19.52 -15.13
CA GLY A 418 -17.67 18.95 -13.81
C GLY A 418 -16.21 18.86 -13.36
N LEU A 419 -15.90 19.25 -12.11
CA LEU A 419 -14.57 19.01 -11.51
C LEU A 419 -14.65 17.84 -10.54
N VAL A 420 -13.90 16.78 -10.82
CA VAL A 420 -13.73 15.62 -9.92
C VAL A 420 -12.30 15.58 -9.40
N ILE A 421 -12.17 15.51 -8.09
CA ILE A 421 -10.90 15.33 -7.39
C ILE A 421 -10.94 14.02 -6.61
N GLY A 422 -9.79 13.55 -6.14
CA GLY A 422 -9.75 12.35 -5.30
C GLY A 422 -8.36 11.97 -4.87
N GLY A 423 -8.33 11.00 -3.95
CA GLY A 423 -7.12 10.47 -3.34
C GLY A 423 -7.44 9.68 -2.08
N GLY A 424 -6.39 9.30 -1.35
CA GLY A 424 -6.51 8.60 -0.08
C GLY A 424 -7.06 9.48 1.04
N THR A 425 -7.63 8.85 2.07
CA THR A 425 -7.92 9.51 3.36
C THR A 425 -6.64 9.65 4.19
N GLY A 426 -6.71 10.42 5.29
CA GLY A 426 -5.55 10.76 6.13
C GLY A 426 -4.95 12.11 5.79
N HIS A 427 -5.53 12.81 4.81
CA HIS A 427 -5.10 14.13 4.35
C HIS A 427 -6.12 15.23 4.68
N GLU A 428 -7.14 14.91 5.46
CA GLU A 428 -8.24 15.83 5.73
C GLU A 428 -7.74 17.20 6.24
N PRO A 429 -8.37 18.28 5.73
CA PRO A 429 -9.57 18.34 4.91
C PRO A 429 -9.34 18.13 3.41
N CYS A 430 -8.10 17.88 2.95
CA CYS A 430 -7.80 17.64 1.55
C CYS A 430 -8.67 16.53 1.00
N PHE A 431 -9.05 16.71 -0.18
CA PHE A 431 -10.04 16.26 -1.10
C PHE A 431 -11.47 16.56 -0.61
N ILE A 432 -11.96 15.89 0.42
CA ILE A 432 -13.37 15.89 0.85
C ILE A 432 -13.85 17.32 1.22
N GLY A 433 -13.03 18.05 1.96
CA GLY A 433 -13.36 19.41 2.43
C GLY A 433 -13.45 20.46 1.31
N PHE A 434 -13.01 20.14 0.10
CA PHE A 434 -13.03 21.03 -1.05
C PHE A 434 -14.23 20.81 -1.98
N VAL A 435 -15.15 19.91 -1.61
CA VAL A 435 -16.40 19.71 -2.37
C VAL A 435 -17.43 20.78 -2.02
N GLY A 436 -17.93 21.49 -3.02
CA GLY A 436 -18.94 22.52 -2.85
C GLY A 436 -18.98 23.53 -3.99
N LYS A 437 -19.83 24.52 -3.86
CA LYS A 437 -20.04 25.57 -4.88
C LYS A 437 -18.74 26.34 -5.19
N GLY A 438 -18.40 26.50 -6.45
CA GLY A 438 -17.23 27.28 -6.90
C GLY A 438 -15.88 26.58 -6.70
N LEU A 439 -15.89 25.28 -6.31
CA LEU A 439 -14.70 24.44 -6.17
C LEU A 439 -14.97 23.05 -6.77
N ALA A 440 -14.71 21.94 -6.08
CA ALA A 440 -14.92 20.60 -6.65
C ALA A 440 -16.41 20.21 -6.66
N ASP A 441 -16.86 19.58 -7.76
CA ASP A 441 -18.22 19.06 -7.88
C ASP A 441 -18.36 17.68 -7.25
N ALA A 442 -17.33 16.84 -7.31
CA ALA A 442 -17.34 15.53 -6.66
C ALA A 442 -15.94 15.09 -6.23
N VAL A 443 -15.91 14.12 -5.31
CA VAL A 443 -14.68 13.53 -4.78
C VAL A 443 -14.80 12.02 -4.65
N ALA A 444 -13.81 11.30 -5.17
CA ALA A 444 -13.62 9.88 -4.95
C ALA A 444 -12.63 9.66 -3.79
N VAL A 445 -13.01 8.78 -2.83
CA VAL A 445 -12.32 8.66 -1.55
C VAL A 445 -11.73 7.27 -1.38
N GLY A 446 -10.40 7.20 -1.27
CA GLY A 446 -9.65 5.97 -1.02
C GLY A 446 -9.55 5.58 0.45
N ASN A 447 -8.82 4.51 0.73
CA ASN A 447 -8.42 4.15 2.09
C ASN A 447 -7.31 5.09 2.59
N ILE A 448 -6.92 4.94 3.86
CA ILE A 448 -5.83 5.74 4.42
C ILE A 448 -4.58 5.58 3.56
N PHE A 449 -4.10 6.71 3.00
CA PHE A 449 -2.92 6.80 2.14
C PHE A 449 -2.97 5.89 0.89
N SER A 450 -4.16 5.54 0.44
CA SER A 450 -4.37 4.68 -0.73
C SER A 450 -5.39 5.26 -1.69
N SER A 451 -5.10 5.18 -2.96
CA SER A 451 -5.94 5.68 -4.06
C SER A 451 -7.34 5.08 -4.06
N PRO A 452 -8.39 5.84 -4.42
CA PRO A 452 -9.72 5.30 -4.62
C PRO A 452 -9.73 4.32 -5.79
N PRO A 453 -10.50 3.22 -5.74
CA PRO A 453 -10.67 2.33 -6.88
C PRO A 453 -11.46 3.03 -8.02
N PRO A 454 -11.42 2.51 -9.27
CA PRO A 454 -12.06 3.15 -10.42
C PRO A 454 -13.58 3.38 -10.29
N ASP A 455 -14.31 2.45 -9.67
CA ASP A 455 -15.78 2.53 -9.58
C ASP A 455 -16.30 3.80 -8.87
N PRO A 456 -15.84 4.20 -7.66
CA PRO A 456 -16.18 5.50 -7.08
C PRO A 456 -15.80 6.70 -7.97
N ILE A 457 -14.71 6.63 -8.72
CA ILE A 457 -14.28 7.72 -9.61
C ILE A 457 -15.27 7.87 -10.77
N VAL A 458 -15.68 6.76 -11.39
CA VAL A 458 -16.72 6.75 -12.43
C VAL A 458 -18.03 7.29 -11.89
N GLN A 459 -18.47 6.86 -10.71
CA GLN A 459 -19.68 7.41 -10.08
C GLN A 459 -19.59 8.93 -9.90
N CYS A 460 -18.42 9.43 -9.49
CA CYS A 460 -18.18 10.88 -9.38
C CYS A 460 -18.24 11.57 -10.74
N ALA A 461 -17.67 10.99 -11.79
CA ALA A 461 -17.71 11.55 -13.14
C ALA A 461 -19.16 11.68 -13.65
N VAL A 462 -19.95 10.62 -13.50
CA VAL A 462 -21.38 10.61 -13.88
C VAL A 462 -22.16 11.67 -13.07
N ALA A 463 -21.96 11.73 -11.76
CA ALA A 463 -22.69 12.65 -10.87
C ALA A 463 -22.28 14.13 -11.05
N ALA A 464 -21.03 14.39 -11.47
CA ALA A 464 -20.52 15.74 -11.72
C ALA A 464 -20.80 16.25 -13.15
N SER A 465 -21.15 15.36 -14.10
CA SER A 465 -21.33 15.71 -15.51
C SER A 465 -22.54 16.64 -15.71
N GLY A 466 -22.27 17.87 -16.14
CA GLY A 466 -23.27 18.87 -16.54
C GLY A 466 -23.57 18.90 -18.06
N GLY A 467 -22.97 18.00 -18.84
CA GLY A 467 -23.09 17.90 -20.30
C GLY A 467 -21.91 18.47 -21.08
N GLU A 468 -20.99 19.21 -20.43
CA GLU A 468 -19.80 19.83 -21.05
C GLU A 468 -18.50 19.03 -20.77
N GLY A 469 -18.61 17.79 -20.30
CA GLY A 469 -17.51 16.93 -19.90
C GLY A 469 -17.08 17.12 -18.45
N VAL A 470 -16.02 16.38 -18.07
CA VAL A 470 -15.50 16.36 -16.69
C VAL A 470 -13.98 16.50 -16.71
N LEU A 471 -13.47 17.35 -15.81
CA LEU A 471 -12.05 17.52 -15.54
C LEU A 471 -11.66 16.70 -14.30
N PHE A 472 -10.73 15.76 -14.44
CA PHE A 472 -10.10 15.05 -13.33
C PHE A 472 -8.84 15.79 -12.87
N VAL A 473 -8.72 16.06 -11.57
CA VAL A 473 -7.52 16.68 -10.98
C VAL A 473 -7.13 15.92 -9.71
N TYR A 474 -5.94 15.34 -9.68
CA TYR A 474 -5.45 14.51 -8.57
C TYR A 474 -3.92 14.53 -8.48
N GLY A 475 -3.38 14.05 -7.35
CA GLY A 475 -1.93 14.01 -7.11
C GLY A 475 -1.21 12.95 -7.94
N ASN A 476 0.04 13.22 -8.31
CA ASN A 476 0.87 12.30 -9.09
C ASN A 476 1.37 11.13 -8.23
N TYR A 477 0.52 10.13 -8.04
CA TYR A 477 0.83 8.86 -7.40
C TYR A 477 0.40 7.72 -8.32
N ALA A 478 1.23 6.69 -8.44
CA ALA A 478 1.02 5.61 -9.42
C ALA A 478 -0.37 4.95 -9.32
N GLY A 479 -0.87 4.77 -8.09
CA GLY A 479 -2.21 4.21 -7.87
C GLY A 479 -3.33 5.14 -8.33
N ASP A 480 -3.21 6.45 -8.08
CA ASP A 480 -4.20 7.44 -8.53
C ASP A 480 -4.18 7.54 -10.06
N VAL A 481 -2.99 7.66 -10.67
CA VAL A 481 -2.85 7.71 -12.13
C VAL A 481 -3.54 6.52 -12.78
N MET A 482 -3.21 5.31 -12.37
CA MET A 482 -3.79 4.07 -12.94
C MET A 482 -5.31 4.00 -12.75
N ASN A 483 -5.82 4.33 -11.56
CA ASN A 483 -7.24 4.20 -11.27
C ASN A 483 -8.09 5.29 -11.93
N PHE A 484 -7.58 6.53 -12.02
CA PHE A 484 -8.26 7.62 -12.72
C PHE A 484 -8.19 7.46 -14.23
N GLU A 485 -7.11 6.93 -14.82
CA GLU A 485 -7.03 6.59 -16.23
C GLU A 485 -8.07 5.54 -16.60
N MET A 486 -8.15 4.45 -15.84
CA MET A 486 -9.18 3.42 -16.05
C MET A 486 -10.60 3.98 -15.90
N ALA A 487 -10.84 4.85 -14.93
CA ALA A 487 -12.13 5.49 -14.74
C ALA A 487 -12.47 6.47 -15.88
N ALA A 488 -11.46 7.15 -16.46
CA ALA A 488 -11.63 8.02 -17.61
C ALA A 488 -12.10 7.23 -18.84
N GLU A 489 -11.44 6.10 -19.14
CA GLU A 489 -11.85 5.20 -20.22
C GLU A 489 -13.31 4.74 -20.07
N ILE A 490 -13.69 4.28 -18.87
CA ILE A 490 -15.06 3.83 -18.58
C ILE A 490 -16.08 4.98 -18.72
N ALA A 491 -15.74 6.19 -18.27
CA ALA A 491 -16.62 7.35 -18.38
C ALA A 491 -16.77 7.82 -19.85
N GLU A 492 -15.70 7.78 -20.64
CA GLU A 492 -15.72 8.09 -22.07
C GLU A 492 -16.57 7.08 -22.87
N GLU A 493 -16.52 5.78 -22.53
CA GLU A 493 -17.43 4.77 -23.09
C GLU A 493 -18.92 5.08 -22.78
N GLN A 494 -19.19 5.77 -21.67
CA GLN A 494 -20.53 6.25 -21.33
C GLN A 494 -20.89 7.60 -21.97
N GLY A 495 -20.03 8.13 -22.83
CA GLY A 495 -20.26 9.38 -23.56
C GLY A 495 -19.95 10.65 -22.77
N ILE A 496 -19.16 10.57 -21.70
CA ILE A 496 -18.71 11.72 -20.90
C ILE A 496 -17.27 12.08 -21.31
N PRO A 497 -17.02 13.20 -21.99
CA PRO A 497 -15.66 13.63 -22.33
C PRO A 497 -14.85 13.91 -21.07
N ILE A 498 -13.64 13.33 -20.99
CA ILE A 498 -12.75 13.50 -19.84
C ILE A 498 -11.48 14.27 -20.26
N ARG A 499 -11.00 15.16 -19.39
CA ARG A 499 -9.63 15.69 -19.39
C ARG A 499 -9.00 15.45 -18.02
N THR A 500 -7.68 15.26 -18.01
CA THR A 500 -6.95 14.94 -16.77
C THR A 500 -5.79 15.90 -16.58
N VAL A 501 -5.66 16.40 -15.36
CA VAL A 501 -4.47 17.14 -14.90
C VAL A 501 -3.94 16.46 -13.65
N VAL A 502 -2.74 15.89 -13.78
CA VAL A 502 -1.99 15.31 -12.66
C VAL A 502 -1.15 16.42 -12.04
N THR A 503 -1.24 16.59 -10.72
CA THR A 503 -0.56 17.69 -10.01
C THR A 503 0.85 17.28 -9.59
N THR A 504 1.81 18.24 -9.70
CA THR A 504 3.25 18.01 -9.56
C THR A 504 3.94 19.15 -8.81
N ASP A 505 3.30 19.67 -7.78
CA ASP A 505 3.74 20.86 -7.04
C ASP A 505 4.92 20.62 -6.07
N ASP A 506 5.22 19.37 -5.69
CA ASP A 506 6.32 19.03 -4.79
C ASP A 506 7.69 19.11 -5.49
N ILE A 507 8.30 20.29 -5.44
CA ILE A 507 9.58 20.56 -6.11
C ILE A 507 10.78 19.84 -5.47
N ALA A 508 10.62 19.29 -4.28
CA ALA A 508 11.66 18.52 -3.62
C ALA A 508 11.69 17.04 -4.05
N SER A 509 10.61 16.52 -4.62
CA SER A 509 10.48 15.07 -4.91
C SER A 509 11.18 14.62 -6.20
N SER A 510 11.41 15.53 -7.16
CA SER A 510 12.15 15.26 -8.39
C SER A 510 12.77 16.55 -8.94
N PRO A 511 13.92 16.49 -9.65
CA PRO A 511 14.61 17.66 -10.16
C PRO A 511 13.83 18.40 -11.25
N LEU A 512 14.31 19.59 -11.61
CA LEU A 512 13.65 20.47 -12.59
C LEU A 512 13.54 19.85 -13.99
N GLU A 513 14.47 18.96 -14.33
CA GLU A 513 14.53 18.23 -15.60
C GLU A 513 13.47 17.13 -15.70
N ASP A 514 12.96 16.66 -14.55
CA ASP A 514 11.94 15.63 -14.43
C ASP A 514 10.75 16.14 -13.58
N LYS A 515 10.09 17.20 -14.06
CA LYS A 515 8.92 17.77 -13.37
C LYS A 515 7.71 16.83 -13.33
N ASP A 516 7.58 16.02 -14.37
CA ASP A 516 6.45 15.08 -14.49
C ASP A 516 6.56 13.91 -13.49
N GLY A 517 7.75 13.66 -12.94
CA GLY A 517 7.99 12.70 -11.87
C GLY A 517 7.68 13.23 -10.47
N ARG A 518 7.32 14.52 -10.32
CA ARG A 518 7.04 15.13 -9.01
C ARG A 518 5.71 14.69 -8.44
N ARG A 519 5.63 14.64 -7.11
CA ARG A 519 4.41 14.35 -6.37
C ARG A 519 3.47 15.55 -6.35
N GLY A 520 2.16 15.30 -6.23
CA GLY A 520 1.15 16.31 -5.88
C GLY A 520 0.91 16.33 -4.38
N VAL A 521 1.13 17.46 -3.71
CA VAL A 521 1.04 17.61 -2.26
C VAL A 521 0.14 18.79 -1.86
N ALA A 522 0.50 19.61 -0.89
CA ALA A 522 -0.36 20.68 -0.36
C ALA A 522 -0.70 21.80 -1.37
N GLY A 523 0.12 22.01 -2.41
CA GLY A 523 -0.19 22.94 -3.50
C GLY A 523 -1.44 22.58 -4.31
N ASN A 524 -1.92 21.32 -4.18
CA ASN A 524 -3.24 20.92 -4.67
C ASN A 524 -4.35 21.90 -4.28
N PHE A 525 -4.25 22.52 -3.11
CA PHE A 525 -5.19 23.55 -2.64
C PHE A 525 -5.38 24.66 -3.68
N PHE A 526 -4.30 25.21 -4.22
CA PHE A 526 -4.37 26.27 -5.23
C PHE A 526 -4.84 25.74 -6.57
N ILE A 527 -4.36 24.57 -6.97
CA ILE A 527 -4.68 23.96 -8.27
C ILE A 527 -6.16 23.61 -8.34
N PHE A 528 -6.72 23.01 -7.29
CA PHE A 528 -8.16 22.70 -7.20
C PHE A 528 -9.01 23.96 -7.17
N LYS A 529 -8.55 25.00 -6.43
CA LYS A 529 -9.29 26.29 -6.37
C LYS A 529 -9.36 26.94 -7.73
N VAL A 530 -8.27 27.01 -8.48
CA VAL A 530 -8.22 27.57 -9.84
C VAL A 530 -9.07 26.75 -10.81
N ALA A 531 -8.93 25.41 -10.78
CA ALA A 531 -9.72 24.50 -11.61
C ALA A 531 -11.23 24.65 -11.37
N GLY A 532 -11.63 24.66 -10.09
CA GLY A 532 -13.03 24.83 -9.70
C GLY A 532 -13.60 26.16 -10.16
N ALA A 533 -12.84 27.25 -10.02
CA ALA A 533 -13.23 28.57 -10.49
C ALA A 533 -13.40 28.64 -12.02
N ALA A 534 -12.47 28.04 -12.78
CA ALA A 534 -12.54 27.97 -14.23
C ALA A 534 -13.79 27.20 -14.70
N CYS A 535 -14.06 26.05 -14.09
CA CYS A 535 -15.27 25.28 -14.34
C CYS A 535 -16.55 26.06 -13.95
N ASP A 536 -16.53 26.76 -12.81
CA ASP A 536 -17.67 27.48 -12.27
C ASP A 536 -18.03 28.73 -13.12
N GLN A 537 -17.04 29.33 -13.80
CA GLN A 537 -17.24 30.41 -14.77
C GLN A 537 -17.82 29.94 -16.11
N GLY A 538 -18.01 28.64 -16.33
CA GLY A 538 -18.56 28.06 -17.55
C GLY A 538 -17.58 28.04 -18.72
N LEU A 539 -16.27 27.94 -18.47
CA LEU A 539 -15.28 27.78 -19.51
C LEU A 539 -15.39 26.38 -20.13
N THR A 540 -14.92 26.23 -21.37
CA THR A 540 -14.89 24.93 -22.05
C THR A 540 -13.92 23.95 -21.34
N LEU A 541 -14.11 22.65 -21.55
CA LEU A 541 -13.28 21.60 -20.94
C LEU A 541 -11.79 21.78 -21.24
N ASP A 542 -11.43 22.08 -22.50
CA ASP A 542 -10.04 22.32 -22.90
C ASP A 542 -9.46 23.60 -22.26
N ALA A 543 -10.27 24.65 -22.09
CA ALA A 543 -9.84 25.86 -21.40
C ALA A 543 -9.65 25.62 -19.89
N CYS A 544 -10.52 24.86 -19.26
CA CYS A 544 -10.37 24.45 -17.85
C CYS A 544 -9.09 23.63 -17.65
N GLU A 545 -8.81 22.67 -18.53
CA GLU A 545 -7.57 21.90 -18.52
C GLU A 545 -6.34 22.81 -18.65
N ALA A 546 -6.29 23.65 -19.67
CA ALA A 546 -5.16 24.54 -19.93
C ALA A 546 -4.84 25.47 -18.73
N ILE A 547 -5.88 26.05 -18.13
CA ILE A 547 -5.77 26.92 -16.94
C ILE A 547 -5.28 26.11 -15.72
N THR A 548 -5.79 24.91 -15.53
CA THR A 548 -5.39 24.04 -14.43
C THR A 548 -3.92 23.61 -14.56
N ARG A 549 -3.48 23.24 -15.77
CA ARG A 549 -2.07 22.97 -16.07
C ARG A 549 -1.17 24.18 -15.83
N LYS A 550 -1.64 25.37 -16.18
CA LYS A 550 -0.93 26.63 -15.89
C LYS A 550 -0.80 26.86 -14.37
N ALA A 551 -1.84 26.65 -13.59
CA ALA A 551 -1.77 26.75 -12.14
C ALA A 551 -0.81 25.72 -11.54
N ASN A 552 -0.85 24.45 -12.01
CA ASN A 552 0.09 23.40 -11.60
C ASN A 552 1.55 23.80 -11.88
N ALA A 553 1.85 24.28 -13.09
CA ALA A 553 3.21 24.69 -13.49
C ALA A 553 3.75 25.89 -12.71
N ARG A 554 2.89 26.65 -12.02
CA ARG A 554 3.22 27.87 -11.27
C ARG A 554 3.05 27.70 -9.75
N THR A 555 2.79 26.47 -9.27
CA THR A 555 2.69 26.14 -7.86
C THR A 555 3.93 25.37 -7.42
N PHE A 556 4.55 25.80 -6.32
CA PHE A 556 5.79 25.26 -5.79
C PHE A 556 5.65 24.96 -4.31
N THR A 557 5.85 23.71 -3.93
CA THR A 557 5.69 23.24 -2.54
C THR A 557 6.96 22.55 -2.06
N VAL A 558 7.32 22.81 -0.79
CA VAL A 558 8.33 22.04 -0.05
C VAL A 558 7.81 21.76 1.35
N GLY A 559 7.88 20.51 1.79
CA GLY A 559 7.51 20.07 3.12
C GLY A 559 8.71 19.76 4.01
N VAL A 560 8.53 19.90 5.32
CA VAL A 560 9.50 19.47 6.35
C VAL A 560 8.75 18.71 7.44
N ALA A 561 9.20 17.48 7.74
CA ALA A 561 8.69 16.68 8.84
C ALA A 561 9.61 16.72 10.05
N LEU A 562 9.02 16.78 11.24
CA LEU A 562 9.69 16.76 12.55
C LEU A 562 9.44 15.43 13.28
N GLU A 563 8.23 14.87 13.17
CA GLU A 563 7.85 13.58 13.75
C GLU A 563 6.98 12.80 12.75
N PRO A 564 7.01 11.45 12.78
CA PRO A 564 6.21 10.62 11.90
C PRO A 564 4.73 10.65 12.27
N CYS A 565 3.86 10.33 11.30
CA CYS A 565 2.46 10.05 11.60
C CYS A 565 2.26 8.62 12.12
N SER A 566 1.13 8.38 12.76
CA SER A 566 0.75 7.07 13.26
C SER A 566 -0.48 6.53 12.54
N MET A 567 -0.35 5.32 12.00
CA MET A 567 -1.43 4.65 11.29
C MET A 567 -2.55 4.21 12.24
N PRO A 568 -3.82 4.50 11.97
CA PRO A 568 -4.95 4.11 12.82
C PRO A 568 -5.02 2.61 13.10
N GLN A 569 -4.75 1.77 12.11
CA GLN A 569 -4.83 0.31 12.19
C GLN A 569 -3.77 -0.28 13.13
N THR A 570 -2.55 0.22 13.07
CA THR A 570 -1.42 -0.29 13.84
C THR A 570 -1.14 0.51 15.10
N ARG A 571 -1.57 1.77 15.14
CA ARG A 571 -1.21 2.79 16.15
C ARG A 571 0.30 2.98 16.30
N ARG A 572 1.05 2.69 15.23
CA ARG A 572 2.50 2.83 15.14
C ARG A 572 2.87 3.91 14.14
N HIS A 573 4.03 4.49 14.34
CA HIS A 573 4.62 5.42 13.40
C HIS A 573 4.90 4.75 12.05
N ASN A 574 4.75 5.50 10.95
CA ASN A 574 4.95 5.01 9.59
C ASN A 574 6.42 5.12 9.12
N PHE A 575 7.25 5.92 9.79
CA PHE A 575 8.70 5.99 9.58
C PHE A 575 9.40 6.35 10.90
N GLU A 576 10.74 6.33 10.89
CA GLU A 576 11.55 6.71 12.05
C GLU A 576 12.37 7.96 11.73
N ILE A 577 12.42 8.89 12.69
CA ILE A 577 13.24 10.09 12.65
C ILE A 577 13.86 10.30 14.05
N GLY A 578 15.10 10.73 14.11
CA GLY A 578 15.78 10.97 15.38
C GLY A 578 15.18 12.14 16.14
N PRO A 579 15.28 12.16 17.49
CA PRO A 579 14.63 13.17 18.35
C PRO A 579 15.17 14.59 18.15
N GLN A 580 16.27 14.77 17.43
CA GLN A 580 16.88 16.05 17.11
C GLN A 580 17.03 16.25 15.59
N ASP A 581 16.34 15.45 14.80
CA ASP A 581 16.42 15.48 13.37
C ASP A 581 15.12 16.03 12.76
N MET A 582 15.23 16.56 11.55
CA MET A 582 14.12 16.93 10.67
C MET A 582 14.39 16.37 9.29
N GLU A 583 13.34 16.16 8.49
CA GLU A 583 13.45 15.68 7.13
C GLU A 583 12.85 16.67 6.16
N VAL A 584 13.67 17.20 5.23
CA VAL A 584 13.31 18.20 4.23
C VAL A 584 12.85 17.50 2.97
N GLY A 585 11.72 17.92 2.39
CA GLY A 585 11.13 17.32 1.19
C GLY A 585 10.28 16.07 1.48
N MET A 586 9.83 15.90 2.73
CA MET A 586 8.94 14.80 3.12
C MET A 586 7.63 14.84 2.34
N GLY A 587 7.21 13.68 1.83
CA GLY A 587 5.90 13.50 1.20
C GLY A 587 4.75 13.35 2.21
N ILE A 588 3.51 13.47 1.71
CA ILE A 588 2.30 13.43 2.56
C ILE A 588 1.92 12.04 3.07
N HIS A 589 2.55 10.97 2.58
CA HIS A 589 2.39 9.61 3.12
C HIS A 589 3.60 9.17 3.97
N GLY A 590 4.58 10.07 4.17
CA GLY A 590 5.84 9.75 4.82
C GLY A 590 6.90 9.20 3.87
N GLU A 591 6.80 9.50 2.57
CA GLU A 591 7.84 9.17 1.61
C GLU A 591 9.11 9.96 1.93
N PRO A 592 10.30 9.33 1.84
CA PRO A 592 11.56 9.97 2.20
C PRO A 592 11.76 11.30 1.51
N GLY A 593 12.29 12.27 2.26
CA GLY A 593 12.69 13.57 1.76
C GLY A 593 14.03 13.53 1.03
N VAL A 594 14.50 14.72 0.63
CA VAL A 594 15.79 14.89 -0.05
C VAL A 594 16.98 14.94 0.90
N SER A 595 16.76 15.36 2.15
CA SER A 595 17.79 15.37 3.19
C SER A 595 17.22 15.22 4.58
N ARG A 596 17.94 14.46 5.41
CA ARG A 596 17.73 14.39 6.86
C ARG A 596 18.81 15.19 7.55
N GLU A 597 18.41 16.14 8.38
CA GLU A 597 19.27 17.11 9.00
C GLU A 597 18.91 17.30 10.47
N ARG A 598 19.79 17.90 11.26
CA ARG A 598 19.43 18.30 12.63
C ARG A 598 18.38 19.40 12.60
N ILE A 599 17.46 19.38 13.55
CA ILE A 599 16.45 20.42 13.72
C ILE A 599 17.10 21.79 13.82
N ARG A 600 16.55 22.74 13.09
CA ARG A 600 16.98 24.13 13.01
C ARG A 600 15.92 25.06 13.58
N THR A 601 16.23 26.34 13.70
CA THR A 601 15.25 27.36 14.03
C THR A 601 14.19 27.48 12.92
N ALA A 602 13.00 27.94 13.26
CA ALA A 602 11.91 28.15 12.30
C ALA A 602 12.35 29.06 11.13
N ASP A 603 13.13 30.09 11.40
CA ASP A 603 13.64 31.02 10.39
C ASP A 603 14.58 30.31 9.40
N GLU A 604 15.52 29.48 9.88
CA GLU A 604 16.43 28.71 9.04
C GLU A 604 15.70 27.64 8.20
N VAL A 605 14.67 27.01 8.76
CA VAL A 605 13.81 26.06 8.02
C VAL A 605 13.10 26.78 6.87
N VAL A 606 12.45 27.91 7.15
CA VAL A 606 11.79 28.71 6.12
C VAL A 606 12.80 29.23 5.08
N ASP A 607 13.99 29.66 5.50
CA ASP A 607 15.03 30.10 4.58
C ASP A 607 15.40 28.99 3.60
N THR A 608 15.57 27.75 4.07
CA THR A 608 15.86 26.59 3.23
C THR A 608 14.70 26.31 2.25
N ILE A 609 13.46 26.32 2.71
CA ILE A 609 12.27 26.11 1.86
C ILE A 609 12.17 27.21 0.78
N MET A 610 12.24 28.47 1.20
CA MET A 610 12.08 29.60 0.28
C MET A 610 13.23 29.71 -0.72
N ASP A 611 14.45 29.32 -0.36
CA ASP A 611 15.58 29.26 -1.31
C ASP A 611 15.32 28.24 -2.42
N ASN A 612 14.75 27.07 -2.11
CA ASN A 612 14.35 26.10 -3.11
C ASN A 612 13.21 26.63 -4.01
N ILE A 613 12.19 27.24 -3.41
CA ILE A 613 11.08 27.84 -4.17
C ILE A 613 11.57 28.93 -5.10
N PHE A 614 12.43 29.86 -4.64
CA PHE A 614 12.95 30.97 -5.46
C PHE A 614 13.82 30.49 -6.62
N LYS A 615 14.58 29.42 -6.47
CA LYS A 615 15.37 28.85 -7.57
C LYS A 615 14.51 28.48 -8.78
N GLU A 616 13.30 27.98 -8.53
CA GLU A 616 12.39 27.48 -9.57
C GLU A 616 11.37 28.52 -10.04
N MET A 617 10.80 29.27 -9.10
CA MET A 617 9.75 30.24 -9.37
C MET A 617 10.23 31.40 -10.28
N LYS A 618 11.51 31.80 -10.18
CA LYS A 618 12.11 32.87 -10.98
C LYS A 618 11.30 34.18 -10.98
N ALA A 619 10.63 34.48 -9.86
CA ALA A 619 9.82 35.69 -9.73
C ALA A 619 10.67 36.96 -9.78
N GLN A 620 10.08 38.03 -10.33
CA GLN A 620 10.70 39.35 -10.45
C GLN A 620 10.14 40.30 -9.36
N PRO A 621 10.87 41.36 -9.01
CA PRO A 621 10.34 42.42 -8.15
C PRO A 621 9.03 42.98 -8.69
N GLY A 622 7.99 43.03 -7.86
CA GLY A 622 6.65 43.46 -8.22
C GLY A 622 5.69 42.30 -8.57
N ASP A 623 6.19 41.08 -8.74
CA ASP A 623 5.31 39.93 -8.95
C ASP A 623 4.45 39.65 -7.74
N ARG A 624 3.29 39.02 -7.99
CA ARG A 624 2.32 38.64 -6.97
C ARG A 624 2.32 37.15 -6.75
N VAL A 625 2.12 36.74 -5.50
CA VAL A 625 2.02 35.33 -5.11
C VAL A 625 0.88 35.10 -4.14
N ALA A 626 0.35 33.87 -4.14
CA ALA A 626 -0.46 33.34 -3.04
C ALA A 626 0.39 32.37 -2.22
N VAL A 627 0.22 32.41 -0.90
CA VAL A 627 1.01 31.61 0.05
C VAL A 627 0.10 30.71 0.87
N LEU A 628 0.46 29.43 0.97
CA LEU A 628 -0.13 28.47 1.89
C LEU A 628 0.94 27.99 2.87
N VAL A 629 0.73 28.18 4.18
CA VAL A 629 1.49 27.54 5.23
C VAL A 629 0.64 26.46 5.86
N ASN A 630 0.94 25.23 5.52
CA ASN A 630 0.11 24.06 5.81
C ASN A 630 0.71 23.17 6.88
N SER A 631 -0.08 22.80 7.90
CA SER A 631 0.29 21.78 8.88
C SER A 631 0.16 20.38 8.30
N PHE A 632 1.08 19.48 8.66
CA PHE A 632 0.92 18.06 8.37
C PHE A 632 -0.04 17.34 9.33
N GLY A 633 -0.60 18.02 10.32
CA GLY A 633 -1.63 17.52 11.22
C GLY A 633 -1.36 17.78 12.69
N ALA A 634 -0.15 17.57 13.19
CA ALA A 634 0.19 17.79 14.59
C ALA A 634 0.80 19.17 14.89
N THR A 635 1.24 19.92 13.88
CA THR A 635 1.85 21.24 14.08
C THR A 635 0.77 22.28 14.41
N PRO A 636 0.85 22.93 15.58
CA PRO A 636 -0.17 23.86 16.02
C PRO A 636 -0.12 25.19 15.26
N GLN A 637 -1.28 25.88 15.22
CA GLN A 637 -1.45 27.15 14.53
C GLN A 637 -0.42 28.22 14.92
N MET A 638 0.02 28.25 16.17
CA MET A 638 1.03 29.19 16.66
C MET A 638 2.36 29.03 15.87
N GLU A 639 2.82 27.82 15.65
CA GLU A 639 4.07 27.55 14.94
C GLU A 639 3.94 27.90 13.44
N LEU A 640 2.78 27.64 12.83
CA LEU A 640 2.51 28.04 11.45
C LEU A 640 2.60 29.56 11.26
N TYR A 641 2.13 30.37 12.23
CA TYR A 641 2.30 31.82 12.17
C TYR A 641 3.76 32.26 12.32
N ILE A 642 4.57 31.52 13.11
CA ILE A 642 6.00 31.79 13.21
C ILE A 642 6.69 31.54 11.85
N LEU A 643 6.32 30.47 11.16
CA LEU A 643 6.82 30.17 9.81
C LEU A 643 6.36 31.27 8.82
N PHE A 644 5.06 31.61 8.81
CA PHE A 644 4.52 32.63 7.89
C PHE A 644 5.20 33.99 8.06
N ARG A 645 5.48 34.42 9.29
CA ARG A 645 6.22 35.65 9.57
C ARG A 645 7.55 35.69 8.77
N ARG A 646 8.27 34.56 8.73
CA ARG A 646 9.56 34.50 7.98
C ARG A 646 9.34 34.43 6.49
N VAL A 647 8.32 33.73 6.00
CA VAL A 647 7.92 33.68 4.58
C VAL A 647 7.65 35.10 4.07
N GLU A 648 6.87 35.89 4.81
CA GLU A 648 6.56 37.28 4.48
C GLU A 648 7.84 38.13 4.39
N GLN A 649 8.73 38.04 5.37
CA GLN A 649 10.03 38.77 5.35
C GLN A 649 10.86 38.40 4.11
N ARG A 650 10.89 37.12 3.72
CA ARG A 650 11.66 36.64 2.56
C ARG A 650 11.07 37.15 1.24
N LEU A 651 9.76 37.19 1.10
CA LEU A 651 9.07 37.71 -0.09
C LEU A 651 9.20 39.23 -0.18
N THR A 652 8.98 39.96 0.91
CA THR A 652 9.14 41.41 1.01
C THR A 652 10.57 41.86 0.67
N ALA A 653 11.60 41.15 1.17
CA ALA A 653 13.00 41.43 0.86
C ALA A 653 13.33 41.32 -0.62
N LYS A 654 12.56 40.56 -1.41
CA LYS A 654 12.66 40.44 -2.87
C LYS A 654 11.66 41.35 -3.61
N ASN A 655 10.92 42.19 -2.91
CA ASN A 655 9.85 43.05 -3.45
C ASN A 655 8.76 42.24 -4.18
N ILE A 656 8.40 41.05 -3.64
CA ILE A 656 7.32 40.19 -4.14
C ILE A 656 6.11 40.43 -3.24
N VAL A 657 4.94 40.62 -3.83
CA VAL A 657 3.70 40.98 -3.12
C VAL A 657 2.89 39.72 -2.78
N ILE A 658 2.52 39.54 -1.52
CA ILE A 658 1.58 38.52 -1.13
C ILE A 658 0.16 39.03 -1.39
N GLU A 659 -0.50 38.48 -2.41
CA GLU A 659 -1.87 38.80 -2.80
C GLU A 659 -2.90 38.17 -1.84
N ALA A 660 -2.64 36.91 -1.45
CA ALA A 660 -3.50 36.15 -0.54
C ALA A 660 -2.68 35.13 0.24
N ASN A 661 -3.15 34.77 1.43
CA ASN A 661 -2.51 33.71 2.21
C ASN A 661 -3.52 32.85 2.96
N TRP A 662 -3.14 31.58 3.18
CA TRP A 662 -3.85 30.61 4.00
C TRP A 662 -2.87 29.96 4.97
N ILE A 663 -3.26 29.85 6.25
CA ILE A 663 -2.39 29.31 7.31
C ILE A 663 -3.24 28.37 8.15
N GLY A 664 -2.92 27.09 8.14
CA GLY A 664 -3.72 26.08 8.86
C GLY A 664 -3.56 24.66 8.33
N HIS A 665 -4.61 23.88 8.48
CA HIS A 665 -4.69 22.50 8.03
C HIS A 665 -5.47 22.43 6.72
N TYR A 666 -4.82 22.13 5.62
CA TYR A 666 -5.45 22.06 4.29
C TYR A 666 -5.12 20.76 3.54
N CYS A 667 -3.92 20.21 3.78
CA CYS A 667 -3.51 18.89 3.28
C CYS A 667 -2.59 18.27 4.33
N THR A 668 -3.13 17.37 5.15
CA THR A 668 -2.43 16.78 6.29
C THR A 668 -1.81 15.43 5.95
N SER A 669 -1.14 14.84 6.91
CA SER A 669 -0.61 13.48 6.91
C SER A 669 -0.94 12.84 8.26
N LEU A 670 -2.24 12.64 8.54
CA LEU A 670 -2.75 12.20 9.84
C LEU A 670 -2.27 13.13 10.98
N ASP A 671 -1.47 12.59 11.90
CA ASP A 671 -0.88 13.27 13.05
C ASP A 671 0.64 13.51 12.90
N MET A 672 1.15 13.65 11.68
CA MET A 672 2.55 14.01 11.42
C MET A 672 2.85 15.39 11.97
N ALA A 673 3.93 15.54 12.74
CA ALA A 673 4.45 16.85 13.08
C ALA A 673 5.35 17.36 11.95
N GLY A 674 5.06 18.56 11.49
CA GLY A 674 5.74 19.17 10.35
C GLY A 674 4.82 20.16 9.64
N ALA A 675 5.37 20.80 8.64
CA ALA A 675 4.65 21.78 7.84
C ALA A 675 5.16 21.81 6.40
N SER A 676 4.34 22.30 5.48
CA SER A 676 4.75 22.65 4.13
C SER A 676 4.43 24.11 3.80
N ILE A 677 5.23 24.68 2.92
CA ILE A 677 5.01 25.99 2.34
C ILE A 677 4.79 25.80 0.85
N SER A 678 3.62 26.27 0.39
CA SER A 678 3.27 26.29 -1.03
C SER A 678 3.15 27.73 -1.49
N VAL A 679 3.69 28.04 -2.67
CA VAL A 679 3.61 29.37 -3.30
C VAL A 679 3.05 29.20 -4.70
N LEU A 680 1.94 29.86 -4.99
CA LEU A 680 1.39 30.02 -6.35
C LEU A 680 1.85 31.37 -6.92
N HIS A 681 2.63 31.34 -8.00
CA HIS A 681 3.05 32.54 -8.74
C HIS A 681 1.91 33.02 -9.63
N LEU A 682 1.35 34.16 -9.29
CA LEU A 682 0.13 34.71 -9.88
C LEU A 682 0.41 35.54 -11.14
N ASP A 683 -0.51 35.51 -12.09
CA ASP A 683 -0.74 36.52 -13.08
C ASP A 683 -2.20 37.03 -12.93
N GLN A 684 -2.63 37.92 -13.78
CA GLN A 684 -3.99 38.51 -13.68
C GLN A 684 -5.09 37.44 -13.70
N GLN A 685 -5.02 36.48 -14.64
CA GLN A 685 -6.02 35.43 -14.78
C GLN A 685 -6.08 34.52 -13.54
N LEU A 686 -4.92 34.08 -13.03
CA LEU A 686 -4.85 33.24 -11.84
C LEU A 686 -5.32 33.99 -10.59
N THR A 687 -5.05 35.33 -10.51
CA THR A 687 -5.54 36.18 -9.44
C THR A 687 -7.05 36.22 -9.42
N GLU A 688 -7.67 36.47 -10.57
CA GLU A 688 -9.15 36.54 -10.72
C GLU A 688 -9.79 35.20 -10.33
N LEU A 689 -9.24 34.07 -10.77
CA LEU A 689 -9.74 32.72 -10.45
C LEU A 689 -9.52 32.34 -8.98
N LEU A 690 -8.40 32.77 -8.38
CA LEU A 690 -8.14 32.53 -6.96
C LEU A 690 -9.19 33.23 -6.08
N HIS A 691 -9.58 34.45 -6.43
CA HIS A 691 -10.60 35.23 -5.73
C HIS A 691 -12.03 34.88 -6.13
N HIS A 692 -12.26 34.02 -7.12
CA HIS A 692 -13.59 33.57 -7.50
C HIS A 692 -14.35 33.00 -6.30
N PRO A 693 -15.63 33.39 -6.07
CA PRO A 693 -16.41 32.94 -4.93
C PRO A 693 -16.49 31.40 -4.84
N CYS A 694 -16.38 30.88 -3.63
CA CYS A 694 -16.61 29.45 -3.38
C CYS A 694 -17.14 29.22 -1.96
N GLU A 695 -17.91 28.16 -1.79
CA GLU A 695 -18.45 27.75 -0.50
C GLU A 695 -18.35 26.24 -0.34
N THR A 696 -17.46 25.81 0.55
CA THR A 696 -17.22 24.40 0.90
C THR A 696 -17.20 24.22 2.42
N ALA A 697 -16.92 23.03 2.89
CA ALA A 697 -16.77 22.76 4.31
C ALA A 697 -15.61 23.54 4.99
N VAL A 698 -14.57 23.89 4.23
CA VAL A 698 -13.32 24.47 4.79
C VAL A 698 -12.88 25.76 4.11
N LEU A 699 -13.46 26.13 3.00
CA LEU A 699 -13.11 27.34 2.27
C LEU A 699 -14.36 28.13 1.89
N ASN A 700 -14.40 29.39 2.32
CA ASN A 700 -15.48 30.32 1.99
C ASN A 700 -14.87 31.63 1.48
N ILE A 701 -15.04 31.91 0.20
CA ILE A 701 -14.65 33.16 -0.46
C ILE A 701 -15.92 33.79 -0.99
N ASN A 702 -16.30 34.97 -0.44
CA ASN A 702 -17.52 35.69 -0.81
C ASN A 702 -17.25 36.67 -1.94
N GLU A 703 -18.30 37.03 -2.71
CA GLU A 703 -18.26 38.00 -3.82
C GLU A 703 -17.76 39.42 -3.40
N HIS A 704 -17.76 39.72 -2.11
CA HIS A 704 -17.34 41.04 -1.59
C HIS A 704 -15.87 41.04 -1.11
N ALA A 705 -15.13 39.94 -1.27
CA ALA A 705 -13.71 39.83 -0.87
C ALA A 705 -12.72 40.31 -1.96
N ALA A 706 -13.21 40.95 -3.04
CA ALA A 706 -12.30 41.61 -3.99
C ALA A 706 -11.47 42.68 -3.25
N PRO A 707 -10.14 42.70 -3.39
CA PRO A 707 -9.32 43.72 -2.74
C PRO A 707 -9.82 45.10 -3.20
N ARG A 708 -10.25 45.91 -2.23
CA ARG A 708 -10.43 47.33 -2.51
C ARG A 708 -9.03 47.86 -2.79
N HIS A 709 -8.73 48.14 -4.05
CA HIS A 709 -7.56 48.93 -4.40
C HIS A 709 -7.71 50.28 -3.68
N GLY A 710 -7.02 50.38 -2.52
CA GLY A 710 -6.85 51.63 -1.82
C GLY A 710 -6.07 52.58 -2.72
N GLY A 711 -6.65 53.74 -2.98
CA GLY A 711 -6.04 54.81 -3.71
C GLY A 711 -4.84 55.42 -2.97
#